data_8a8a1a5064ee2f091e1da546d057d784
#
_entry.id   8a8a1a5064ee2f091e1da546d057d784
#
_cell.length_a   1.000
_cell.length_b   1.000
_cell.length_c   1.000
_cell.angle_alpha   90.00
_cell.angle_beta   90.00
_cell.angle_gamma   90.00
#
_symmetry.space_group_name_H-M   'P 1'
#
loop_
_entity.id
_entity.type
_entity.pdbx_description
1 polymer ?
#
loop_
_entity_poly.entity_id
_entity_poly.type
_entity_poly.pdbx_seq_one_letter_code
_entity_poly.pdbx_strand_id
1 'polypeptide(L)'
;MSSRSVAAALALATALCPSLARSGSAAPPEVGDAVELDMLEVTATGAPAPRGLNLATPARSASRLGLTPLQTPASVDVIPGELVRERGQFTVNEAVAQNGVGIASTASPGTGNSAFSARGFVGSNSVMRLYDGIRLYAGTQTFPFDTWNVERIEVLRGPASVLYGEGAVGGVVNVVPKRPTFTQATAAQVGFGSDDTRRIAAGSGGPISDVLAYRLDVSRNAGAGWLRPNGDFENLAVSGALLYRPSADLAVTLSNDYGATAPERYWGSPLVDGRVPRALRDTNFNVADSEIRWRDNWTILKAEWSSSPALSFRNVAYRMTSDRFYRNAEGSAFLPATGLIQRSLFAEIRHDQEQIGNRLDATLRGAVFGLPSQTVLGAEVNRIRYRHINNRPYGGTDLVDPFAFVPGRFINLAGTTPGYENLVDQYALFAENRLVLTEQLSLVTGLRYDAPSIRGADLRLGTSFRSDFEALSWRAGLVYQPRPEISLYAQYATAVDPVGNFVSLQVAQKDFRLSAGRQVEVGAKGLFWEGAAEWTLAGYRIVKDNLVSAVPGQAGVGAQVGSQSSHGVEAALSLAPWENWRVDANVALLHAQYDDFNQTVAGQVVSYAGNQPIDVPERVANLWVAYAFAPRWEARVGVQHVGSMVSDFANTARRPDYTLLNTGLDYRPDPGSRLSLRLYNLTDEVYAAARGGNATSILLGRPRSVELVYTVVF
;
A
#
# COMPACT_ATOMS: atom_id res chain seq x y z
N MET A 1 4.34 -3.50 34.44
CA MET A 1 4.01 -4.87 34.87
C MET A 1 5.02 -5.84 34.31
N SER A 2 5.50 -6.75 35.13
CA SER A 2 6.74 -7.49 35.07
C SER A 2 6.77 -8.59 33.98
N SER A 3 8.00 -9.05 33.69
CA SER A 3 8.39 -10.15 32.80
C SER A 3 7.62 -11.48 32.93
N ARG A 4 6.60 -11.56 33.76
CA ARG A 4 5.76 -12.75 33.95
C ARG A 4 4.64 -12.94 32.93
N SER A 5 4.23 -11.89 32.22
CA SER A 5 3.12 -11.97 31.21
C SER A 5 3.54 -12.59 29.88
N VAL A 6 4.83 -12.54 29.52
CA VAL A 6 5.33 -13.12 28.28
C VAL A 6 5.48 -14.65 28.38
N ALA A 7 5.74 -15.17 29.58
CA ALA A 7 5.84 -16.61 29.83
C ALA A 7 4.49 -17.32 29.77
N ALA A 8 3.39 -16.63 30.09
CA ALA A 8 2.05 -17.23 30.08
C ALA A 8 1.49 -17.46 28.66
N ALA A 9 1.87 -16.62 27.69
CA ALA A 9 1.44 -16.80 26.31
C ALA A 9 2.16 -17.96 25.60
N LEU A 10 3.39 -18.29 26.01
CA LEU A 10 4.12 -19.46 25.50
C LEU A 10 3.65 -20.78 26.14
N ALA A 11 3.14 -20.72 27.37
CA ALA A 11 2.68 -21.93 28.08
C ALA A 11 1.30 -22.43 27.61
N LEU A 12 0.45 -21.57 27.04
CA LEU A 12 -0.86 -22.00 26.51
C LEU A 12 -0.76 -22.78 25.19
N ALA A 13 0.33 -22.64 24.47
CA ALA A 13 0.56 -23.37 23.22
C ALA A 13 0.99 -24.85 23.43
N THR A 14 1.44 -25.21 24.64
CA THR A 14 1.90 -26.56 24.95
C THR A 14 0.85 -27.42 25.68
N ALA A 15 -0.28 -26.84 26.11
CA ALA A 15 -1.29 -27.55 26.91
C ALA A 15 -2.46 -28.14 26.14
N LEU A 16 -2.51 -28.02 24.81
CA LEU A 16 -3.58 -28.52 23.94
C LEU A 16 -3.14 -29.69 23.06
N CYS A 17 -2.38 -30.66 23.59
CA CYS A 17 -2.20 -31.96 22.97
C CYS A 17 -3.00 -33.02 23.75
N PRO A 18 -4.18 -33.44 23.30
CA PRO A 18 -4.76 -34.67 23.79
C PRO A 18 -4.02 -35.87 23.21
N SER A 19 -3.63 -36.79 24.07
CA SER A 19 -3.03 -38.08 23.74
C SER A 19 -3.95 -38.87 22.77
N LEU A 20 -3.54 -39.02 21.53
CA LEU A 20 -4.17 -39.88 20.55
C LEU A 20 -3.79 -41.34 20.84
N ALA A 21 -4.72 -42.08 21.42
CA ALA A 21 -4.68 -43.53 21.52
C ALA A 21 -4.75 -44.14 20.11
N ARG A 22 -3.84 -45.08 19.83
CA ARG A 22 -3.83 -45.91 18.62
C ARG A 22 -5.11 -46.77 18.54
N SER A 23 -5.86 -46.62 17.46
CA SER A 23 -6.80 -47.64 17.00
C SER A 23 -6.76 -47.75 15.46
N GLY A 24 -6.61 -48.93 15.01
CA GLY A 24 -6.93 -49.62 13.76
C GLY A 24 -6.88 -48.90 12.42
N SER A 25 -6.04 -49.45 11.58
CA SER A 25 -5.88 -49.31 10.15
C SER A 25 -7.24 -49.33 9.39
N ALA A 26 -7.59 -48.15 8.83
CA ALA A 26 -8.38 -48.07 7.59
C ALA A 26 -7.60 -47.15 6.66
N ALA A 27 -7.41 -47.57 5.39
CA ALA A 27 -6.70 -46.78 4.40
C ALA A 27 -7.39 -45.40 4.22
N PRO A 28 -6.65 -44.31 4.18
CA PRO A 28 -7.23 -43.02 3.88
C PRO A 28 -7.63 -42.96 2.39
N PRO A 29 -8.69 -42.22 2.03
CA PRO A 29 -8.96 -41.92 0.63
C PRO A 29 -7.77 -41.12 0.07
N GLU A 30 -7.37 -41.40 -1.16
CA GLU A 30 -6.38 -40.67 -1.91
C GLU A 30 -6.75 -39.19 -1.91
N VAL A 31 -6.09 -38.41 -1.05
CA VAL A 31 -6.08 -36.96 -1.15
C VAL A 31 -5.10 -36.62 -2.26
N GLY A 32 -5.65 -36.15 -3.37
CA GLY A 32 -4.85 -35.70 -4.51
C GLY A 32 -3.74 -34.75 -4.08
N ASP A 33 -2.59 -34.95 -4.67
CA ASP A 33 -1.33 -34.22 -4.74
C ASP A 33 -0.94 -33.48 -3.46
N ALA A 34 0.17 -33.96 -2.87
CA ALA A 34 0.93 -33.22 -1.87
C ALA A 34 1.13 -31.79 -2.36
N VAL A 35 0.52 -30.82 -1.67
CA VAL A 35 0.82 -29.40 -1.90
C VAL A 35 2.27 -29.23 -1.46
N GLU A 36 3.17 -29.26 -2.44
CA GLU A 36 4.53 -28.75 -2.27
C GLU A 36 4.45 -27.40 -1.53
N LEU A 37 5.37 -27.16 -0.60
CA LEU A 37 5.59 -25.81 -0.11
C LEU A 37 5.62 -24.92 -1.35
N ASP A 38 4.63 -24.01 -1.46
CA ASP A 38 4.52 -23.08 -2.58
C ASP A 38 5.78 -22.23 -2.67
N MET A 39 6.83 -22.84 -3.18
CA MET A 39 7.92 -22.11 -3.76
C MET A 39 7.35 -21.47 -5.01
N LEU A 40 7.19 -20.17 -4.97
CA LEU A 40 7.13 -19.36 -6.16
C LEU A 40 8.35 -19.78 -6.99
N GLU A 41 8.16 -20.67 -7.96
CA GLU A 41 9.09 -20.78 -9.06
C GLU A 41 9.10 -19.41 -9.71
N VAL A 42 10.15 -18.65 -9.43
CA VAL A 42 10.55 -17.59 -10.33
C VAL A 42 10.90 -18.32 -11.62
N THR A 43 10.00 -18.26 -12.57
CA THR A 43 10.20 -18.84 -13.89
C THR A 43 11.49 -18.26 -14.45
N ALA A 44 12.53 -19.06 -14.42
CA ALA A 44 13.79 -18.77 -15.09
C ALA A 44 13.49 -18.51 -16.58
N THR A 45 14.09 -17.44 -17.07
CA THR A 45 14.44 -17.18 -18.48
C THR A 45 13.81 -18.12 -19.50
N GLY A 46 12.63 -17.71 -20.06
CA GLY A 46 12.01 -18.38 -21.19
C GLY A 46 10.53 -18.60 -21.12
N ALA A 47 9.93 -18.73 -19.94
CA ALA A 47 8.48 -18.65 -19.82
C ALA A 47 8.03 -17.17 -19.91
N PRO A 48 6.97 -16.86 -20.67
CA PRO A 48 6.42 -15.50 -20.66
C PRO A 48 6.07 -15.14 -19.22
N ALA A 49 6.44 -13.91 -18.80
CA ALA A 49 6.11 -13.39 -17.48
C ALA A 49 4.63 -13.58 -17.17
N PRO A 50 4.24 -13.78 -15.90
CA PRO A 50 2.83 -13.88 -15.51
C PRO A 50 2.08 -12.68 -16.09
N ARG A 51 1.19 -12.96 -17.03
CA ARG A 51 0.42 -11.96 -17.76
C ARG A 51 -1.04 -12.13 -17.32
N GLY A 52 -1.76 -11.02 -17.16
CA GLY A 52 -3.15 -11.07 -16.78
C GLY A 52 -3.41 -10.60 -15.35
N LEU A 53 -4.58 -10.94 -14.83
CA LEU A 53 -5.01 -10.64 -13.47
C LEU A 53 -4.40 -11.62 -12.44
N ASN A 54 -3.77 -12.69 -12.91
CA ASN A 54 -3.14 -13.73 -12.10
C ASN A 54 -4.10 -14.40 -11.12
N LEU A 55 -5.31 -14.70 -11.58
CA LEU A 55 -6.39 -15.26 -10.75
C LEU A 55 -6.07 -16.65 -10.18
N ALA A 56 -5.16 -17.39 -10.79
CA ALA A 56 -4.68 -18.69 -10.33
C ALA A 56 -3.40 -18.63 -9.46
N THR A 57 -2.81 -17.43 -9.27
CA THR A 57 -1.59 -17.25 -8.46
C THR A 57 -1.96 -17.03 -6.98
N PRO A 58 -1.40 -17.77 -6.01
CA PRO A 58 -1.65 -17.53 -4.60
C PRO A 58 -1.33 -16.11 -4.15
N ALA A 59 -2.26 -15.46 -3.43
CA ALA A 59 -2.14 -14.11 -2.92
C ALA A 59 -2.21 -14.10 -1.38
N ARG A 60 -1.06 -14.08 -0.72
CA ARG A 60 -0.97 -14.16 0.75
C ARG A 60 -1.53 -12.92 1.45
N SER A 61 -1.71 -11.81 0.75
CA SER A 61 -2.34 -10.60 1.29
C SER A 61 -3.85 -10.74 1.47
N ALA A 62 -4.48 -11.69 0.78
CA ALA A 62 -5.93 -11.89 0.82
C ALA A 62 -6.34 -13.05 1.72
N SER A 63 -5.42 -13.98 1.99
CA SER A 63 -5.62 -15.14 2.87
C SER A 63 -4.28 -15.70 3.32
N ARG A 64 -4.20 -16.12 4.58
CA ARG A 64 -3.02 -16.81 5.13
C ARG A 64 -3.00 -18.31 4.76
N LEU A 65 -4.09 -18.78 4.16
CA LEU A 65 -4.26 -20.17 3.71
C LEU A 65 -3.58 -20.47 2.36
N GLY A 66 -2.93 -19.48 1.73
CA GLY A 66 -2.34 -19.66 0.41
C GLY A 66 -3.37 -19.75 -0.72
N LEU A 67 -4.56 -19.18 -0.54
CA LEU A 67 -5.61 -19.20 -1.55
C LEU A 67 -5.26 -18.32 -2.76
N THR A 68 -5.67 -18.79 -3.94
CA THR A 68 -5.64 -17.97 -5.14
C THR A 68 -6.76 -16.93 -5.12
N PRO A 69 -6.70 -15.85 -5.92
CA PRO A 69 -7.85 -14.95 -6.09
C PRO A 69 -9.15 -15.67 -6.45
N LEU A 70 -9.15 -16.74 -7.27
CA LEU A 70 -10.33 -17.54 -7.58
C LEU A 70 -10.93 -18.23 -6.34
N GLN A 71 -10.09 -18.64 -5.40
CA GLN A 71 -10.51 -19.34 -4.17
C GLN A 71 -10.84 -18.38 -3.01
N THR A 72 -10.59 -17.09 -3.19
CA THR A 72 -10.75 -16.07 -2.14
C THR A 72 -12.08 -15.35 -2.30
N PRO A 73 -12.94 -15.29 -1.27
CA PRO A 73 -14.21 -14.56 -1.34
C PRO A 73 -14.03 -13.05 -1.16
N ALA A 74 -13.12 -12.44 -1.89
CA ALA A 74 -12.82 -11.00 -1.84
C ALA A 74 -12.19 -10.51 -3.15
N SER A 75 -12.24 -9.22 -3.42
CA SER A 75 -11.57 -8.60 -4.56
C SER A 75 -10.07 -8.48 -4.31
N VAL A 76 -9.26 -9.11 -5.15
CA VAL A 76 -7.80 -9.18 -5.03
C VAL A 76 -7.16 -8.91 -6.37
N ASP A 77 -6.19 -7.98 -6.40
CA ASP A 77 -5.35 -7.73 -7.57
C ASP A 77 -3.93 -8.24 -7.29
N VAL A 78 -3.34 -8.95 -8.24
CA VAL A 78 -1.94 -9.39 -8.22
C VAL A 78 -1.23 -8.74 -9.40
N ILE A 79 -0.40 -7.74 -9.13
CA ILE A 79 0.30 -6.92 -10.13
C ILE A 79 1.75 -7.36 -10.20
N PRO A 80 2.20 -8.08 -11.24
CA PRO A 80 3.57 -8.54 -11.36
C PRO A 80 4.57 -7.38 -11.49
N GLY A 81 5.71 -7.47 -10.82
CA GLY A 81 6.76 -6.46 -10.88
C GLY A 81 7.35 -6.29 -12.29
N GLU A 82 7.37 -7.35 -13.09
CA GLU A 82 7.80 -7.26 -14.48
C GLU A 82 6.85 -6.40 -15.32
N LEU A 83 5.54 -6.60 -15.17
CA LEU A 83 4.52 -5.76 -15.82
C LEU A 83 4.67 -4.28 -15.46
N VAL A 84 4.95 -4.02 -14.18
CA VAL A 84 5.22 -2.66 -13.66
C VAL A 84 6.42 -2.04 -14.35
N ARG A 85 7.53 -2.81 -14.46
CA ARG A 85 8.76 -2.36 -15.14
C ARG A 85 8.56 -2.21 -16.66
N GLU A 86 7.79 -3.09 -17.29
CA GLU A 86 7.44 -2.96 -18.72
C GLU A 86 6.66 -1.67 -19.01
N ARG A 87 5.72 -1.29 -18.13
CA ARG A 87 4.92 -0.08 -18.23
C ARG A 87 5.67 1.20 -17.83
N GLY A 88 6.90 1.05 -17.32
CA GLY A 88 7.72 2.17 -16.91
C GLY A 88 7.25 2.84 -15.61
N GLN A 89 6.60 2.10 -14.74
CA GLN A 89 6.10 2.58 -13.46
C GLN A 89 7.21 2.40 -12.41
N PHE A 90 7.90 3.48 -12.10
CA PHE A 90 9.10 3.43 -11.23
C PHE A 90 8.80 3.54 -9.76
N THR A 91 7.61 3.97 -9.39
CA THR A 91 7.17 4.05 -8.01
C THR A 91 6.02 3.09 -7.75
N VAL A 92 5.93 2.61 -6.50
CA VAL A 92 4.82 1.77 -6.07
C VAL A 92 3.48 2.53 -6.20
N ASN A 93 3.48 3.84 -5.97
CA ASN A 93 2.28 4.67 -6.11
C ASN A 93 1.75 4.68 -7.55
N GLU A 94 2.64 4.87 -8.53
CA GLU A 94 2.27 4.79 -9.96
C GLU A 94 1.78 3.39 -10.32
N ALA A 95 2.52 2.35 -9.89
CA ALA A 95 2.17 0.97 -10.17
C ALA A 95 0.77 0.61 -9.66
N VAL A 96 0.45 0.98 -8.43
CA VAL A 96 -0.86 0.71 -7.81
C VAL A 96 -1.97 1.53 -8.47
N ALA A 97 -1.75 2.84 -8.70
CA ALA A 97 -2.77 3.73 -9.28
C ALA A 97 -3.10 3.41 -10.73
N GLN A 98 -2.14 2.86 -11.51
CA GLN A 98 -2.32 2.55 -12.94
C GLN A 98 -2.66 1.09 -13.23
N ASN A 99 -2.68 0.21 -12.22
CA ASN A 99 -2.99 -1.21 -12.40
C ASN A 99 -4.07 -1.70 -11.42
N GLY A 100 -4.11 -1.17 -10.19
CA GLY A 100 -5.11 -1.55 -9.19
C GLY A 100 -6.51 -1.04 -9.56
N VAL A 101 -7.51 -1.86 -9.30
CA VAL A 101 -8.90 -1.52 -9.63
C VAL A 101 -9.45 -0.50 -8.63
N GLY A 102 -9.88 0.65 -9.12
CA GLY A 102 -10.53 1.67 -8.27
C GLY A 102 -9.63 2.35 -7.23
N ILE A 103 -8.30 2.33 -7.45
CA ILE A 103 -7.35 2.94 -6.54
C ILE A 103 -6.78 4.21 -7.16
N ALA A 104 -6.84 5.30 -6.41
CA ALA A 104 -6.16 6.54 -6.74
C ALA A 104 -5.05 6.84 -5.73
N SER A 105 -3.92 7.37 -6.21
CA SER A 105 -2.86 7.88 -5.33
C SER A 105 -3.26 9.25 -4.79
N THR A 106 -3.13 9.43 -3.49
CA THR A 106 -3.26 10.72 -2.81
C THR A 106 -1.94 11.11 -2.14
N ALA A 107 -0.87 10.48 -2.59
CA ALA A 107 0.47 10.65 -2.04
C ALA A 107 1.01 12.05 -2.29
N SER A 108 1.70 12.60 -1.30
CA SER A 108 2.47 13.82 -1.40
C SER A 108 3.96 13.49 -1.34
N PRO A 109 4.74 13.74 -2.39
CA PRO A 109 6.18 13.49 -2.40
C PRO A 109 6.88 14.22 -1.25
N GLY A 110 6.51 15.47 -1.00
CA GLY A 110 7.11 16.29 0.06
C GLY A 110 6.94 15.74 1.46
N THR A 111 5.84 15.06 1.77
CA THR A 111 5.61 14.48 3.10
C THR A 111 6.12 13.06 3.24
N GLY A 112 6.50 12.39 2.16
CA GLY A 112 6.81 10.96 2.16
C GLY A 112 5.62 10.07 2.51
N ASN A 113 4.46 10.65 2.55
CA ASN A 113 3.26 9.93 2.89
C ASN A 113 2.67 9.34 1.62
N SER A 114 2.97 8.08 1.35
CA SER A 114 2.25 7.32 0.33
C SER A 114 0.86 7.01 0.86
N ALA A 115 -0.14 7.60 0.27
CA ALA A 115 -1.54 7.38 0.63
C ALA A 115 -2.35 7.02 -0.61
N PHE A 116 -3.37 6.22 -0.40
CA PHE A 116 -4.28 5.80 -1.45
C PHE A 116 -5.72 6.10 -1.04
N SER A 117 -6.56 6.29 -2.06
CA SER A 117 -8.01 6.22 -1.96
C SER A 117 -8.47 4.89 -2.53
N ALA A 118 -9.26 4.14 -1.79
CA ALA A 118 -9.85 2.86 -2.20
C ALA A 118 -11.26 2.72 -1.61
N ARG A 119 -12.25 2.37 -2.45
CA ARG A 119 -13.64 2.14 -2.04
C ARG A 119 -14.24 3.26 -1.20
N GLY A 120 -13.88 4.53 -1.45
CA GLY A 120 -14.42 5.69 -0.72
C GLY A 120 -13.67 6.05 0.57
N PHE A 121 -12.62 5.31 0.95
CA PHE A 121 -11.81 5.56 2.13
C PHE A 121 -10.39 5.98 1.75
N VAL A 122 -9.82 6.90 2.52
CA VAL A 122 -8.55 7.56 2.14
C VAL A 122 -7.54 7.52 3.28
N GLY A 123 -6.28 7.44 2.87
CA GLY A 123 -5.15 7.58 3.76
C GLY A 123 -4.75 6.27 4.44
N SER A 124 -3.58 6.30 5.06
CA SER A 124 -2.93 5.14 5.66
C SER A 124 -3.60 4.61 6.93
N ASN A 125 -4.60 5.32 7.45
CA ASN A 125 -5.45 4.84 8.55
C ASN A 125 -6.67 4.04 8.05
N SER A 126 -6.88 3.94 6.74
CA SER A 126 -7.99 3.18 6.14
C SER A 126 -7.55 2.31 4.97
N VAL A 127 -6.47 2.69 4.27
CA VAL A 127 -5.82 1.86 3.24
C VAL A 127 -4.42 1.52 3.72
N MET A 128 -4.28 0.33 4.27
CA MET A 128 -3.05 -0.13 4.91
C MET A 128 -1.96 -0.42 3.89
N ARG A 129 -0.70 -0.15 4.27
CA ARG A 129 0.48 -0.50 3.47
C ARG A 129 1.27 -1.58 4.17
N LEU A 130 1.69 -2.57 3.39
CA LEU A 130 2.52 -3.67 3.86
C LEU A 130 3.78 -3.80 3.01
N TYR A 131 4.84 -4.28 3.64
CA TYR A 131 6.04 -4.76 2.98
C TYR A 131 6.32 -6.19 3.42
N ASP A 132 6.31 -7.13 2.49
CA ASP A 132 6.41 -8.58 2.72
C ASP A 132 5.44 -9.09 3.81
N GLY A 133 4.21 -8.52 3.83
CA GLY A 133 3.18 -8.84 4.80
C GLY A 133 3.33 -8.21 6.18
N ILE A 134 4.30 -7.30 6.38
CA ILE A 134 4.51 -6.55 7.62
C ILE A 134 3.93 -5.15 7.44
N ARG A 135 3.13 -4.70 8.41
CA ARG A 135 2.50 -3.39 8.37
C ARG A 135 3.52 -2.26 8.49
N LEU A 136 3.39 -1.26 7.60
CA LEU A 136 4.10 0.01 7.65
C LEU A 136 3.21 1.08 8.28
N TYR A 137 3.65 1.66 9.39
CA TYR A 137 2.87 2.70 10.09
C TYR A 137 3.00 4.05 9.40
N ALA A 138 1.87 4.73 9.29
CA ALA A 138 1.77 5.99 8.56
C ALA A 138 2.55 7.13 9.21
N GLY A 139 2.98 8.06 8.37
CA GLY A 139 3.63 9.30 8.77
C GLY A 139 5.12 9.19 9.03
N THR A 140 5.68 8.00 9.05
CA THR A 140 7.07 7.76 9.45
C THR A 140 7.87 6.90 8.51
N GLN A 141 7.20 6.06 7.72
CA GLN A 141 7.87 5.13 6.84
C GLN A 141 7.62 5.52 5.40
N THR A 142 8.68 5.49 4.63
CA THR A 142 8.61 5.60 3.20
C THR A 142 8.17 4.27 2.62
N PHE A 143 7.32 4.32 1.63
CA PHE A 143 7.04 3.15 0.82
C PHE A 143 8.21 2.95 -0.14
N PRO A 144 8.55 1.72 -0.56
CA PRO A 144 9.63 1.52 -1.52
C PRO A 144 9.39 2.38 -2.75
N PHE A 145 10.30 3.32 -3.00
CA PHE A 145 10.19 4.24 -4.13
C PHE A 145 10.42 3.55 -5.46
N ASP A 146 11.29 2.54 -5.44
CA ASP A 146 11.75 1.86 -6.63
C ASP A 146 11.06 0.51 -6.79
N THR A 147 10.61 0.23 -7.99
CA THR A 147 9.98 -1.03 -8.36
C THR A 147 10.97 -2.09 -8.86
N TRP A 148 12.28 -1.79 -8.88
CA TRP A 148 13.30 -2.73 -9.34
C TRP A 148 13.34 -4.02 -8.53
N ASN A 149 13.32 -3.92 -7.19
CA ASN A 149 13.35 -5.08 -6.30
C ASN A 149 11.96 -5.68 -6.02
N VAL A 150 10.91 -5.16 -6.65
CA VAL A 150 9.54 -5.65 -6.47
C VAL A 150 9.32 -6.90 -7.33
N GLU A 151 8.89 -7.99 -6.69
CA GLU A 151 8.42 -9.21 -7.35
C GLU A 151 6.99 -9.03 -7.83
N ARG A 152 6.11 -8.58 -6.94
CA ARG A 152 4.72 -8.23 -7.23
C ARG A 152 4.16 -7.29 -6.18
N ILE A 153 3.03 -6.66 -6.52
CA ILE A 153 2.20 -5.91 -5.58
C ILE A 153 0.86 -6.62 -5.49
N GLU A 154 0.42 -6.89 -4.26
CA GLU A 154 -0.88 -7.50 -3.99
C GLU A 154 -1.79 -6.46 -3.37
N VAL A 155 -3.02 -6.33 -3.89
CA VAL A 155 -4.01 -5.38 -3.38
C VAL A 155 -5.26 -6.15 -2.98
N LEU A 156 -5.58 -6.11 -1.68
CA LEU A 156 -6.86 -6.58 -1.15
C LEU A 156 -7.76 -5.37 -0.95
N ARG A 157 -8.92 -5.36 -1.58
CA ARG A 157 -9.88 -4.24 -1.51
C ARG A 157 -10.96 -4.51 -0.46
N GLY A 158 -11.31 -3.47 0.30
CA GLY A 158 -12.27 -3.54 1.41
C GLY A 158 -11.67 -4.05 2.72
N PRO A 159 -12.49 -4.37 3.72
CA PRO A 159 -12.08 -4.71 5.08
C PRO A 159 -11.11 -5.87 5.18
N ALA A 160 -9.93 -5.62 5.75
CA ALA A 160 -8.85 -6.60 5.90
C ALA A 160 -8.31 -6.72 7.34
N SER A 161 -8.98 -6.12 8.33
CA SER A 161 -8.51 -6.14 9.72
C SER A 161 -8.41 -7.54 10.30
N VAL A 162 -9.19 -8.49 9.83
CA VAL A 162 -9.08 -9.91 10.21
C VAL A 162 -7.70 -10.51 9.90
N LEU A 163 -6.97 -9.96 8.94
CA LEU A 163 -5.64 -10.43 8.57
C LEU A 163 -4.52 -9.59 9.18
N TYR A 164 -4.74 -8.27 9.36
CA TYR A 164 -3.67 -7.31 9.61
C TYR A 164 -3.92 -6.35 10.77
N GLY A 165 -5.10 -6.41 11.44
CA GLY A 165 -5.48 -5.49 12.50
C GLY A 165 -6.02 -4.16 11.99
N GLU A 166 -5.94 -3.13 12.81
CA GLU A 166 -6.53 -1.82 12.57
C GLU A 166 -5.93 -1.08 11.37
N GLY A 167 -6.73 -0.26 10.68
CA GLY A 167 -6.29 0.60 9.57
C GLY A 167 -6.53 0.01 8.17
N ALA A 168 -7.51 -0.87 8.02
CA ALA A 168 -7.76 -1.59 6.78
C ALA A 168 -9.26 -1.66 6.40
N VAL A 169 -10.03 -0.60 6.58
CA VAL A 169 -11.44 -0.53 6.14
C VAL A 169 -11.53 -0.42 4.61
N GLY A 170 -10.70 0.40 3.99
CA GLY A 170 -10.68 0.60 2.54
C GLY A 170 -9.89 -0.47 1.78
N GLY A 171 -8.89 -1.08 2.42
CA GLY A 171 -8.08 -2.12 1.79
C GLY A 171 -6.64 -2.19 2.27
N VAL A 172 -5.87 -3.02 1.58
CA VAL A 172 -4.44 -3.27 1.84
C VAL A 172 -3.66 -3.27 0.55
N VAL A 173 -2.51 -2.60 0.54
CA VAL A 173 -1.50 -2.66 -0.53
C VAL A 173 -0.23 -3.29 0.04
N ASN A 174 0.14 -4.47 -0.45
CA ASN A 174 1.32 -5.21 -0.02
C ASN A 174 2.37 -5.27 -1.13
N VAL A 175 3.55 -4.78 -0.85
CA VAL A 175 4.72 -4.94 -1.72
C VAL A 175 5.45 -6.21 -1.34
N VAL A 176 5.54 -7.13 -2.27
CA VAL A 176 6.31 -8.38 -2.12
C VAL A 176 7.63 -8.21 -2.87
N PRO A 177 8.77 -8.15 -2.16
CA PRO A 177 10.07 -8.00 -2.81
C PRO A 177 10.56 -9.32 -3.40
N LYS A 178 11.48 -9.23 -4.36
CA LYS A 178 12.21 -10.38 -4.91
C LYS A 178 12.95 -11.10 -3.79
N ARG A 179 12.94 -12.43 -3.83
CA ARG A 179 13.60 -13.28 -2.82
C ARG A 179 14.52 -14.30 -3.51
N PRO A 180 15.48 -14.89 -2.78
CA PRO A 180 16.38 -15.90 -3.32
C PRO A 180 15.62 -17.10 -3.87
N THR A 181 16.12 -17.63 -4.98
CA THR A 181 15.71 -18.92 -5.59
C THR A 181 16.93 -19.74 -5.91
N PHE A 182 16.75 -21.04 -6.17
CA PHE A 182 17.83 -21.91 -6.64
C PHE A 182 18.02 -21.85 -8.16
N THR A 183 17.36 -20.90 -8.82
CA THR A 183 17.53 -20.60 -10.25
C THR A 183 18.34 -19.32 -10.40
N GLN A 184 19.38 -19.37 -11.24
CA GLN A 184 20.19 -18.19 -11.54
C GLN A 184 19.35 -17.13 -12.26
N ALA A 185 19.39 -15.89 -11.78
CA ALA A 185 18.71 -14.76 -12.39
C ALA A 185 19.53 -13.48 -12.17
N THR A 186 20.08 -12.94 -13.24
CA THR A 186 20.90 -11.72 -13.21
C THR A 186 20.31 -10.73 -14.23
N ALA A 187 20.15 -9.49 -13.83
CA ALA A 187 19.66 -8.44 -14.71
C ALA A 187 20.31 -7.09 -14.37
N ALA A 188 20.43 -6.24 -15.38
CA ALA A 188 20.88 -4.85 -15.20
C ALA A 188 20.01 -3.90 -16.05
N GLN A 189 19.93 -2.65 -15.61
CA GLN A 189 19.16 -1.61 -16.28
C GLN A 189 19.88 -0.27 -16.21
N VAL A 190 19.86 0.48 -17.32
CA VAL A 190 20.27 1.88 -17.37
C VAL A 190 19.21 2.68 -18.10
N GLY A 191 18.90 3.87 -17.61
CA GLY A 191 17.89 4.75 -18.21
C GLY A 191 18.28 6.20 -18.16
N PHE A 192 17.85 6.95 -19.18
CA PHE A 192 18.02 8.40 -19.29
C PHE A 192 16.69 9.02 -19.75
N GLY A 193 16.34 10.15 -19.18
CA GLY A 193 15.08 10.81 -19.48
C GLY A 193 15.11 12.32 -19.36
N SER A 194 13.93 12.91 -19.57
CA SER A 194 13.70 14.35 -19.36
C SER A 194 14.15 14.76 -17.96
N ASP A 195 14.50 16.04 -17.82
CA ASP A 195 14.89 16.66 -16.57
C ASP A 195 16.10 15.99 -15.88
N ASP A 196 17.09 15.61 -16.70
CA ASP A 196 18.30 14.92 -16.27
C ASP A 196 18.02 13.59 -15.50
N THR A 197 16.88 12.96 -15.73
CA THR A 197 16.56 11.69 -15.10
C THR A 197 17.58 10.63 -15.50
N ARG A 198 18.17 9.97 -14.51
CA ARG A 198 19.16 8.89 -14.66
C ARG A 198 18.77 7.74 -13.76
N ARG A 199 18.76 6.53 -14.34
CA ARG A 199 18.45 5.29 -13.63
C ARG A 199 19.53 4.25 -13.86
N ILE A 200 19.95 3.64 -12.77
CA ILE A 200 20.88 2.52 -12.82
C ILE A 200 20.37 1.48 -11.84
N ALA A 201 20.24 0.25 -12.30
CA ALA A 201 19.85 -0.85 -11.43
C ALA A 201 20.56 -2.14 -11.86
N ALA A 202 20.84 -2.98 -10.88
CA ALA A 202 21.39 -4.33 -11.10
C ALA A 202 20.84 -5.28 -10.03
N GLY A 203 20.64 -6.51 -10.42
CA GLY A 203 20.25 -7.57 -9.50
C GLY A 203 20.81 -8.92 -9.91
N SER A 204 21.20 -9.71 -8.92
CA SER A 204 21.69 -11.06 -9.12
C SER A 204 21.15 -11.97 -8.03
N GLY A 205 20.79 -13.19 -8.38
CA GLY A 205 20.35 -14.21 -7.45
C GLY A 205 20.56 -15.60 -8.03
N GLY A 206 20.63 -16.59 -7.15
CA GLY A 206 20.83 -17.98 -7.55
C GLY A 206 21.41 -18.83 -6.43
N PRO A 207 21.74 -20.09 -6.69
CA PRO A 207 22.33 -20.98 -5.72
C PRO A 207 23.79 -20.58 -5.39
N ILE A 208 24.13 -20.64 -4.10
CA ILE A 208 25.52 -20.67 -3.60
C ILE A 208 25.91 -22.12 -3.42
N SER A 209 24.99 -22.98 -3.01
CA SER A 209 25.10 -24.43 -2.90
C SER A 209 23.71 -25.06 -3.05
N ASP A 210 23.62 -26.38 -2.96
CA ASP A 210 22.35 -27.12 -3.05
C ASP A 210 21.32 -26.73 -1.95
N VAL A 211 21.80 -26.14 -0.86
CA VAL A 211 20.95 -25.76 0.29
C VAL A 211 20.95 -24.25 0.58
N LEU A 212 21.77 -23.47 -0.11
CA LEU A 212 21.90 -22.03 0.14
C LEU A 212 21.78 -21.25 -1.16
N ALA A 213 20.85 -20.28 -1.19
CA ALA A 213 20.66 -19.37 -2.29
C ALA A 213 20.72 -17.91 -1.82
N TYR A 214 21.05 -17.01 -2.75
CA TYR A 214 21.14 -15.57 -2.47
C TYR A 214 20.30 -14.75 -3.44
N ARG A 215 20.00 -13.52 -3.04
CA ARG A 215 19.50 -12.44 -3.90
C ARG A 215 20.11 -11.12 -3.45
N LEU A 216 20.57 -10.32 -4.42
CA LEU A 216 21.04 -8.96 -4.22
C LEU A 216 20.47 -8.08 -5.33
N ASP A 217 19.82 -6.98 -4.96
CA ASP A 217 19.33 -5.95 -5.87
C ASP A 217 19.81 -4.57 -5.41
N VAL A 218 20.27 -3.76 -6.34
CA VAL A 218 20.67 -2.37 -6.10
C VAL A 218 20.07 -1.50 -7.20
N SER A 219 19.49 -0.37 -6.82
CA SER A 219 18.99 0.62 -7.78
C SER A 219 19.26 2.05 -7.27
N ARG A 220 19.58 2.93 -8.21
CA ARG A 220 19.69 4.36 -7.98
C ARG A 220 18.96 5.12 -9.07
N ASN A 221 18.09 6.03 -8.65
CA ASN A 221 17.36 6.93 -9.51
C ASN A 221 17.63 8.37 -9.07
N ALA A 222 17.95 9.26 -9.99
CA ALA A 222 18.22 10.66 -9.70
C ALA A 222 17.83 11.52 -10.90
N GLY A 223 17.51 12.79 -10.66
CA GLY A 223 17.20 13.73 -11.71
C GLY A 223 17.12 15.17 -11.18
N ALA A 224 17.14 16.15 -12.11
CA ALA A 224 16.90 17.55 -11.78
C ALA A 224 15.41 17.83 -11.48
N GLY A 225 14.52 16.94 -11.93
CA GLY A 225 13.07 17.09 -11.86
C GLY A 225 12.56 18.27 -12.70
N TRP A 226 11.26 18.38 -12.82
CA TRP A 226 10.60 19.38 -13.68
C TRP A 226 10.28 20.70 -12.96
N LEU A 227 10.26 20.70 -11.63
CA LEU A 227 9.97 21.87 -10.80
C LEU A 227 11.23 22.76 -10.60
N ARG A 228 11.03 24.06 -10.50
CA ARG A 228 12.08 25.05 -10.22
C ARG A 228 11.65 26.02 -9.11
N PRO A 229 12.47 26.24 -8.06
CA PRO A 229 13.64 25.42 -7.65
C PRO A 229 13.23 24.09 -7.00
N ASN A 230 14.23 23.31 -6.52
CA ASN A 230 14.03 22.14 -5.64
C ASN A 230 13.23 20.97 -6.24
N GLY A 231 13.23 20.83 -7.57
CA GLY A 231 12.65 19.68 -8.25
C GLY A 231 13.55 18.45 -8.25
N ASP A 232 14.84 18.61 -7.92
CA ASP A 232 15.79 17.50 -7.92
C ASP A 232 15.42 16.43 -6.90
N PHE A 233 15.70 15.20 -7.29
CA PHE A 233 15.43 14.02 -6.46
C PHE A 233 16.55 13.00 -6.57
N GLU A 234 16.74 12.23 -5.51
CA GLU A 234 17.63 11.08 -5.48
C GLU A 234 17.04 9.95 -4.63
N ASN A 235 17.19 8.72 -5.10
CA ASN A 235 16.77 7.51 -4.43
C ASN A 235 17.82 6.42 -4.61
N LEU A 236 18.24 5.79 -3.52
CA LEU A 236 19.07 4.59 -3.49
C LEU A 236 18.29 3.49 -2.76
N ALA A 237 18.15 2.33 -3.38
CA ALA A 237 17.62 1.13 -2.76
C ALA A 237 18.61 -0.02 -2.87
N VAL A 238 18.83 -0.73 -1.77
CA VAL A 238 19.68 -1.93 -1.69
C VAL A 238 18.89 -3.00 -0.97
N SER A 239 18.71 -4.15 -1.61
CA SER A 239 17.99 -5.30 -1.05
C SER A 239 18.89 -6.53 -1.11
N GLY A 240 19.12 -7.17 0.02
CA GLY A 240 19.90 -8.40 0.12
C GLY A 240 19.13 -9.49 0.87
N ALA A 241 19.21 -10.74 0.39
CA ALA A 241 18.59 -11.85 1.07
C ALA A 241 19.39 -13.16 0.89
N LEU A 242 19.32 -14.03 1.89
CA LEU A 242 19.85 -15.39 1.91
C LEU A 242 18.73 -16.37 2.25
N LEU A 243 18.61 -17.44 1.49
CA LEU A 243 17.70 -18.56 1.74
C LEU A 243 18.52 -19.80 2.07
N TYR A 244 18.33 -20.35 3.26
CA TYR A 244 18.87 -21.63 3.68
C TYR A 244 17.76 -22.67 3.72
N ARG A 245 17.90 -23.74 2.92
CA ARG A 245 16.94 -24.84 2.79
C ARG A 245 17.65 -26.19 2.91
N PRO A 246 17.95 -26.64 4.14
CA PRO A 246 18.67 -27.89 4.37
C PRO A 246 17.86 -29.15 4.01
N SER A 247 16.54 -29.04 3.93
CA SER A 247 15.63 -30.12 3.54
C SER A 247 14.44 -29.56 2.79
N ALA A 248 13.59 -30.44 2.22
CA ALA A 248 12.32 -30.05 1.61
C ALA A 248 11.33 -29.42 2.63
N ASP A 249 11.47 -29.74 3.90
CA ASP A 249 10.53 -29.37 4.95
C ASP A 249 10.90 -28.08 5.69
N LEU A 250 12.14 -27.58 5.54
CA LEU A 250 12.63 -26.41 6.28
C LEU A 250 13.23 -25.37 5.33
N ALA A 251 12.73 -24.14 5.41
CA ALA A 251 13.29 -23.00 4.71
C ALA A 251 13.44 -21.83 5.71
N VAL A 252 14.63 -21.22 5.73
CA VAL A 252 14.94 -20.02 6.53
C VAL A 252 15.46 -18.93 5.62
N THR A 253 14.78 -17.79 5.60
CA THR A 253 15.18 -16.62 4.81
C THR A 253 15.55 -15.47 5.72
N LEU A 254 16.75 -14.94 5.58
CA LEU A 254 17.17 -13.68 6.17
C LEU A 254 17.25 -12.63 5.07
N SER A 255 16.59 -11.48 5.25
CA SER A 255 16.67 -10.37 4.32
C SER A 255 16.92 -9.05 5.01
N ASN A 256 17.58 -8.14 4.30
CA ASN A 256 17.73 -6.75 4.70
C ASN A 256 17.46 -5.84 3.49
N ASP A 257 16.59 -4.86 3.67
CA ASP A 257 16.22 -3.88 2.67
C ASP A 257 16.55 -2.48 3.21
N TYR A 258 17.43 -1.75 2.50
CA TYR A 258 17.84 -0.40 2.83
C TYR A 258 17.39 0.58 1.76
N GLY A 259 16.81 1.71 2.19
CA GLY A 259 16.41 2.82 1.33
C GLY A 259 16.94 4.15 1.84
N ALA A 260 17.51 4.95 0.94
CA ALA A 260 17.85 6.34 1.20
C ALA A 260 17.23 7.21 0.09
N THR A 261 16.43 8.19 0.49
CA THR A 261 15.64 8.99 -0.45
C THR A 261 15.68 10.47 -0.08
N ALA A 262 15.93 11.30 -1.09
CA ALA A 262 15.72 12.73 -1.09
C ALA A 262 14.75 13.05 -2.24
N PRO A 263 13.44 13.16 -1.99
CA PRO A 263 12.47 13.46 -3.02
C PRO A 263 12.44 14.94 -3.39
N GLU A 264 11.67 15.28 -4.43
CA GLU A 264 11.31 16.68 -4.72
C GLU A 264 10.80 17.39 -3.46
N ARG A 265 11.29 18.60 -3.18
CA ARG A 265 10.86 19.40 -2.03
C ARG A 265 9.64 20.24 -2.39
N TYR A 266 8.54 19.58 -2.77
CA TYR A 266 7.33 20.19 -3.30
C TYR A 266 6.11 19.93 -2.40
N TRP A 267 5.43 21.01 -1.98
CA TRP A 267 4.24 20.99 -1.10
C TRP A 267 2.96 21.47 -1.78
N GLY A 268 3.02 21.68 -3.08
CA GLY A 268 1.91 22.08 -3.91
C GLY A 268 2.02 23.52 -4.42
N SER A 269 1.28 23.76 -5.50
CA SER A 269 1.11 25.08 -6.09
C SER A 269 -0.20 25.68 -5.59
N PRO A 270 -0.21 26.96 -5.17
CA PRO A 270 -1.43 27.66 -4.78
C PRO A 270 -2.34 27.85 -6.00
N LEU A 271 -3.63 27.80 -5.78
CA LEU A 271 -4.63 28.12 -6.79
C LEU A 271 -4.76 29.63 -6.94
N VAL A 272 -4.52 30.14 -8.15
CA VAL A 272 -4.79 31.52 -8.56
C VAL A 272 -6.12 31.51 -9.31
N ASP A 273 -7.13 32.18 -8.77
CA ASP A 273 -8.50 32.19 -9.29
C ASP A 273 -9.06 30.75 -9.54
N GLY A 274 -8.81 29.85 -8.58
CA GLY A 274 -9.31 28.48 -8.60
C GLY A 274 -8.54 27.50 -9.51
N ARG A 275 -7.43 27.91 -10.13
CA ARG A 275 -6.60 27.07 -11.01
C ARG A 275 -5.12 27.38 -10.84
N VAL A 276 -4.25 26.51 -11.34
CA VAL A 276 -2.83 26.83 -11.50
C VAL A 276 -2.63 27.37 -12.93
N PRO A 277 -2.22 28.65 -13.09
CA PRO A 277 -1.91 29.20 -14.40
C PRO A 277 -0.77 28.40 -15.07
N ARG A 278 -0.87 28.19 -16.38
CA ARG A 278 0.14 27.40 -17.11
C ARG A 278 1.56 28.00 -16.98
N ALA A 279 1.66 29.31 -16.85
CA ALA A 279 2.94 30.01 -16.64
C ALA A 279 3.58 29.70 -15.29
N LEU A 280 2.83 29.21 -14.30
CA LEU A 280 3.31 28.86 -12.96
C LEU A 280 3.46 27.35 -12.75
N ARG A 281 3.22 26.55 -13.78
CA ARG A 281 3.23 25.09 -13.69
C ARG A 281 4.54 24.53 -13.14
N ASP A 282 5.65 25.07 -13.60
CA ASP A 282 6.99 24.59 -13.26
C ASP A 282 7.56 25.27 -12.01
N THR A 283 6.81 26.21 -11.39
CA THR A 283 7.28 26.97 -10.23
C THR A 283 6.99 26.22 -8.93
N ASN A 284 8.04 25.94 -8.18
CA ASN A 284 7.95 25.42 -6.83
C ASN A 284 8.09 26.58 -5.83
N PHE A 285 7.00 26.95 -5.18
CA PHE A 285 6.95 28.06 -4.25
C PHE A 285 7.59 27.79 -2.88
N ASN A 286 8.39 26.74 -2.74
CA ASN A 286 9.15 26.47 -1.52
C ASN A 286 10.39 27.36 -1.40
N VAL A 287 11.03 27.37 -0.23
CA VAL A 287 12.27 28.09 0.04
C VAL A 287 13.48 27.39 -0.59
N ALA A 288 14.52 28.17 -0.94
CA ALA A 288 15.71 27.64 -1.64
C ALA A 288 16.47 26.57 -0.84
N ASP A 289 16.46 26.69 0.49
CA ASP A 289 17.16 25.80 1.43
C ASP A 289 16.22 24.78 2.07
N SER A 290 15.10 24.44 1.40
CA SER A 290 14.24 23.32 1.79
C SER A 290 15.01 22.00 1.68
N GLU A 291 14.69 21.07 2.56
CA GLU A 291 15.36 19.78 2.63
C GLU A 291 14.35 18.68 3.00
N ILE A 292 14.43 17.54 2.32
CA ILE A 292 13.71 16.32 2.68
C ILE A 292 14.67 15.16 2.50
N ARG A 293 14.78 14.31 3.52
CA ARG A 293 15.53 13.06 3.43
C ARG A 293 14.91 11.99 4.32
N TRP A 294 14.95 10.76 3.84
CA TRP A 294 14.49 9.57 4.55
C TRP A 294 15.51 8.47 4.43
N ARG A 295 15.60 7.66 5.49
CA ARG A 295 16.42 6.45 5.55
C ARG A 295 15.63 5.37 6.23
N ASP A 296 15.44 4.27 5.54
CA ASP A 296 14.75 3.09 6.04
C ASP A 296 15.72 1.90 6.05
N ASN A 297 15.66 1.08 7.08
CA ASN A 297 16.41 -0.17 7.15
C ASN A 297 15.52 -1.25 7.77
N TRP A 298 15.21 -2.29 6.99
CA TRP A 298 14.24 -3.32 7.34
C TRP A 298 14.91 -4.70 7.27
N THR A 299 15.06 -5.36 8.42
CA THR A 299 15.59 -6.72 8.54
C THR A 299 14.46 -7.66 8.85
N ILE A 300 14.33 -8.75 8.10
CA ILE A 300 13.29 -9.76 8.25
C ILE A 300 13.95 -11.15 8.28
N LEU A 301 13.61 -11.92 9.30
CA LEU A 301 13.92 -13.34 9.41
C LEU A 301 12.63 -14.14 9.29
N LYS A 302 12.54 -15.00 8.28
CA LYS A 302 11.39 -15.87 8.02
C LYS A 302 11.83 -17.32 8.13
N ALA A 303 11.14 -18.11 8.90
CA ALA A 303 11.32 -19.55 9.00
C ALA A 303 9.99 -20.26 8.64
N GLU A 304 10.03 -21.21 7.72
CA GLU A 304 8.91 -22.03 7.29
C GLU A 304 9.30 -23.50 7.48
N TRP A 305 8.46 -24.22 8.22
CA TRP A 305 8.73 -25.61 8.55
C TRP A 305 7.46 -26.45 8.43
N SER A 306 7.53 -27.50 7.60
CA SER A 306 6.49 -28.53 7.43
C SER A 306 6.84 -29.73 8.30
N SER A 307 6.27 -29.77 9.52
CA SER A 307 6.48 -30.88 10.48
C SER A 307 5.86 -32.20 9.96
N SER A 308 4.80 -32.09 9.19
CA SER A 308 4.11 -33.21 8.49
C SER A 308 3.23 -32.65 7.37
N PRO A 309 2.68 -33.48 6.48
CA PRO A 309 1.70 -33.02 5.48
C PRO A 309 0.49 -32.32 6.08
N ALA A 310 0.14 -32.66 7.34
CA ALA A 310 -0.99 -32.08 8.05
C ALA A 310 -0.66 -30.82 8.85
N LEU A 311 0.62 -30.54 9.15
CA LEU A 311 1.00 -29.46 10.05
C LEU A 311 2.26 -28.72 9.56
N SER A 312 2.13 -27.43 9.33
CA SER A 312 3.25 -26.55 9.01
C SER A 312 3.24 -25.29 9.87
N PHE A 313 4.43 -24.74 10.11
CA PHE A 313 4.63 -23.53 10.87
C PHE A 313 5.33 -22.47 10.02
N ARG A 314 4.99 -21.22 10.26
CA ARG A 314 5.67 -20.07 9.70
C ARG A 314 5.92 -19.04 10.78
N ASN A 315 7.16 -18.64 10.93
CA ASN A 315 7.56 -17.56 11.83
C ASN A 315 8.17 -16.40 11.05
N VAL A 316 7.80 -15.18 11.39
CA VAL A 316 8.33 -13.95 10.81
C VAL A 316 8.75 -13.03 11.93
N ALA A 317 10.05 -12.89 12.15
CA ALA A 317 10.62 -11.90 13.06
C ALA A 317 11.18 -10.72 12.25
N TYR A 318 10.99 -9.50 12.73
CA TYR A 318 11.43 -8.33 12.01
C TYR A 318 11.87 -7.19 12.91
N ARG A 319 12.78 -6.37 12.38
CA ARG A 319 13.17 -5.06 12.91
C ARG A 319 13.19 -4.07 11.77
N MET A 320 12.43 -3.00 11.91
CA MET A 320 12.31 -1.93 10.92
C MET A 320 12.64 -0.60 11.59
N THR A 321 13.56 0.16 10.99
CA THR A 321 13.90 1.51 11.44
C THR A 321 13.64 2.51 10.33
N SER A 322 13.22 3.71 10.70
CA SER A 322 12.99 4.83 9.80
C SER A 322 13.46 6.13 10.46
N ASP A 323 14.35 6.85 9.77
CA ASP A 323 14.79 8.22 10.12
C ASP A 323 14.30 9.14 9.02
N ARG A 324 13.57 10.17 9.40
CA ARG A 324 13.00 11.14 8.47
C ARG A 324 13.26 12.55 8.95
N PHE A 325 13.75 13.39 8.04
CA PHE A 325 13.92 14.81 8.25
C PHE A 325 13.31 15.61 7.10
N TYR A 326 12.64 16.70 7.42
CA TYR A 326 12.24 17.67 6.43
C TYR A 326 12.16 19.10 7.01
N ARG A 327 12.47 20.08 6.15
CA ARG A 327 12.41 21.51 6.42
C ARG A 327 11.81 22.22 5.21
N ASN A 328 10.63 22.84 5.39
CA ASN A 328 9.83 23.40 4.30
C ASN A 328 8.95 24.57 4.75
N ALA A 329 8.50 25.39 3.79
CA ALA A 329 7.30 26.19 3.92
C ALA A 329 6.11 25.32 3.44
N GLU A 330 5.25 24.86 4.35
CA GLU A 330 4.20 23.87 4.03
C GLU A 330 2.87 24.50 3.60
N GLY A 331 2.62 25.76 3.95
CA GLY A 331 1.42 26.49 3.56
C GLY A 331 1.70 27.47 2.45
N SER A 332 0.85 27.50 1.42
CA SER A 332 0.86 28.50 0.37
C SER A 332 -0.57 28.90 0.00
N ALA A 333 -0.86 30.19 -0.09
CA ALA A 333 -2.17 30.72 -0.46
C ALA A 333 -2.01 31.97 -1.33
N PHE A 334 -2.75 32.04 -2.43
CA PHE A 334 -2.85 33.25 -3.24
C PHE A 334 -3.74 34.26 -2.56
N LEU A 335 -3.30 35.53 -2.52
CA LEU A 335 -4.03 36.67 -1.94
C LEU A 335 -4.56 37.56 -3.08
N PRO A 336 -5.83 37.48 -3.47
CA PRO A 336 -6.35 38.26 -4.60
C PRO A 336 -6.22 39.76 -4.45
N ALA A 337 -6.28 40.27 -3.20
CA ALA A 337 -6.17 41.71 -2.93
C ALA A 337 -4.80 42.29 -3.27
N THR A 338 -3.73 41.51 -3.22
CA THR A 338 -2.36 41.98 -3.48
C THR A 338 -1.73 41.33 -4.72
N GLY A 339 -2.33 40.25 -5.24
CA GLY A 339 -1.74 39.43 -6.32
C GLY A 339 -0.53 38.60 -5.88
N LEU A 340 -0.24 38.53 -4.58
CA LEU A 340 0.91 37.81 -4.03
C LEU A 340 0.51 36.44 -3.47
N ILE A 341 1.50 35.58 -3.33
CA ILE A 341 1.37 34.32 -2.60
C ILE A 341 1.92 34.50 -1.20
N GLN A 342 1.09 34.21 -0.19
CA GLN A 342 1.52 34.09 1.20
C GLN A 342 2.02 32.68 1.44
N ARG A 343 3.27 32.56 1.95
CA ARG A 343 3.78 31.30 2.50
C ARG A 343 3.67 31.32 4.02
N SER A 344 3.47 30.14 4.61
CA SER A 344 3.28 29.96 6.05
C SER A 344 3.72 28.56 6.47
N LEU A 345 3.61 28.25 7.77
CA LEU A 345 3.98 26.93 8.32
C LEU A 345 5.43 26.55 7.97
N PHE A 346 6.38 27.39 8.37
CA PHE A 346 7.80 27.09 8.21
C PHE A 346 8.20 26.00 9.21
N ALA A 347 8.07 24.77 8.78
CA ALA A 347 8.21 23.58 9.60
C ALA A 347 9.57 22.91 9.38
N GLU A 348 10.26 22.61 10.50
CA GLU A 348 11.39 21.70 10.54
C GLU A 348 11.05 20.53 11.46
N ILE A 349 11.05 19.32 10.91
CA ILE A 349 10.56 18.14 11.60
C ILE A 349 11.49 16.95 11.36
N ARG A 350 11.76 16.23 12.47
CA ARG A 350 12.43 14.93 12.43
C ARG A 350 11.56 13.87 13.10
N HIS A 351 11.52 12.70 12.49
CA HIS A 351 10.91 11.50 13.04
C HIS A 351 11.95 10.39 13.15
N ASP A 352 12.03 9.80 14.32
CA ASP A 352 12.77 8.57 14.57
C ASP A 352 11.75 7.47 14.91
N GLN A 353 11.78 6.35 14.17
CA GLN A 353 10.91 5.21 14.43
C GLN A 353 11.70 3.91 14.43
N GLU A 354 11.37 3.05 15.38
CA GLU A 354 11.78 1.66 15.41
C GLU A 354 10.55 0.77 15.64
N GLN A 355 10.46 -0.30 14.86
CA GLN A 355 9.42 -1.32 14.97
C GLN A 355 10.08 -2.69 15.05
N ILE A 356 9.74 -3.46 16.09
CA ILE A 356 10.22 -4.83 16.29
C ILE A 356 9.01 -5.72 16.53
N GLY A 357 8.93 -6.83 15.83
CA GLY A 357 7.81 -7.74 15.98
C GLY A 357 8.12 -9.18 15.60
N ASN A 358 7.19 -10.03 15.97
CA ASN A 358 7.20 -11.45 15.63
C ASN A 358 5.78 -11.92 15.37
N ARG A 359 5.60 -12.73 14.33
CA ARG A 359 4.37 -13.42 14.00
C ARG A 359 4.63 -14.91 13.81
N LEU A 360 3.87 -15.73 14.50
CA LEU A 360 3.86 -17.18 14.36
C LEU A 360 2.51 -17.65 13.84
N ASP A 361 2.52 -18.40 12.76
CA ASP A 361 1.36 -19.04 12.16
C ASP A 361 1.56 -20.58 12.20
N ALA A 362 0.52 -21.32 12.56
CA ALA A 362 0.43 -22.77 12.42
C ALA A 362 -0.69 -23.11 11.45
N THR A 363 -0.40 -23.84 10.39
CA THR A 363 -1.38 -24.32 9.41
C THR A 363 -1.66 -25.81 9.64
N LEU A 364 -2.93 -26.13 9.89
CA LEU A 364 -3.44 -27.49 10.04
C LEU A 364 -4.28 -27.86 8.81
N ARG A 365 -3.98 -29.01 8.23
CA ARG A 365 -4.75 -29.61 7.14
C ARG A 365 -5.33 -30.93 7.61
N GLY A 366 -6.64 -31.14 7.39
CA GLY A 366 -7.34 -32.33 7.85
C GLY A 366 -8.83 -32.24 7.56
N ALA A 367 -9.65 -32.77 8.45
CA ALA A 367 -11.11 -32.73 8.34
C ALA A 367 -11.74 -32.15 9.62
N VAL A 368 -12.80 -31.36 9.44
CA VAL A 368 -13.66 -30.85 10.51
C VAL A 368 -15.08 -31.32 10.18
N PHE A 369 -15.73 -32.03 11.11
CA PHE A 369 -17.03 -32.67 10.88
C PHE A 369 -17.07 -33.60 9.65
N GLY A 370 -15.93 -34.24 9.32
CA GLY A 370 -15.80 -35.11 8.15
C GLY A 370 -15.60 -34.38 6.83
N LEU A 371 -15.56 -33.03 6.81
CA LEU A 371 -15.33 -32.22 5.61
C LEU A 371 -13.86 -31.76 5.53
N PRO A 372 -13.23 -31.75 4.35
CA PRO A 372 -11.88 -31.29 4.18
C PRO A 372 -11.72 -29.83 4.69
N SER A 373 -10.70 -29.61 5.51
CA SER A 373 -10.49 -28.34 6.19
C SER A 373 -9.01 -27.95 6.21
N GLN A 374 -8.75 -26.67 5.98
CA GLN A 374 -7.45 -26.05 6.20
C GLN A 374 -7.64 -24.88 7.18
N THR A 375 -6.90 -24.91 8.30
CA THR A 375 -6.99 -23.90 9.36
C THR A 375 -5.63 -23.29 9.60
N VAL A 376 -5.55 -21.98 9.67
CA VAL A 376 -4.40 -21.24 10.21
C VAL A 376 -4.76 -20.68 11.56
N LEU A 377 -3.90 -20.92 12.55
CA LEU A 377 -3.95 -20.29 13.86
C LEU A 377 -2.66 -19.49 14.04
N GLY A 378 -2.75 -18.28 14.57
CA GLY A 378 -1.55 -17.49 14.75
C GLY A 378 -1.63 -16.47 15.88
N ALA A 379 -0.42 -16.01 16.24
CA ALA A 379 -0.21 -14.95 17.21
C ALA A 379 0.79 -13.92 16.66
N GLU A 380 0.60 -12.68 17.02
CA GLU A 380 1.46 -11.57 16.60
C GLU A 380 1.76 -10.67 17.79
N VAL A 381 3.02 -10.28 17.92
CA VAL A 381 3.49 -9.27 18.87
C VAL A 381 4.29 -8.22 18.10
N ASN A 382 4.03 -6.96 18.39
CA ASN A 382 4.72 -5.85 17.74
C ASN A 382 4.92 -4.72 18.73
N ARG A 383 6.10 -4.12 18.71
CA ARG A 383 6.43 -2.94 19.49
C ARG A 383 6.96 -1.86 18.57
N ILE A 384 6.40 -0.65 18.68
CA ILE A 384 6.81 0.51 17.90
C ILE A 384 7.20 1.62 18.87
N ARG A 385 8.40 2.15 18.70
CA ARG A 385 8.86 3.38 19.33
C ARG A 385 8.89 4.48 18.29
N TYR A 386 8.26 5.59 18.58
CA TYR A 386 8.20 6.73 17.71
C TYR A 386 8.49 8.02 18.46
N ARG A 387 9.38 8.85 17.90
CA ARG A 387 9.73 10.16 18.44
C ARG A 387 9.55 11.24 17.39
N HIS A 388 8.84 12.30 17.76
CA HIS A 388 8.59 13.48 16.95
C HIS A 388 9.32 14.67 17.51
N ILE A 389 10.22 15.26 16.72
CA ILE A 389 11.05 16.40 17.05
C ILE A 389 10.73 17.51 16.05
N ASN A 390 10.45 18.72 16.50
CA ASN A 390 10.05 19.80 15.60
C ASN A 390 10.31 21.19 16.18
N ASN A 391 10.15 22.23 15.33
CA ASN A 391 10.32 23.64 15.67
C ASN A 391 8.99 24.37 15.94
N ARG A 392 7.95 23.68 16.47
CA ARG A 392 6.67 24.34 16.82
C ARG A 392 6.90 25.65 17.59
N PRO A 393 6.09 26.72 17.30
CA PRO A 393 4.77 26.73 16.63
C PRO A 393 4.78 26.86 15.10
N TYR A 394 5.81 26.51 14.35
CA TYR A 394 5.91 26.62 12.88
C TYR A 394 5.67 28.05 12.39
N GLY A 395 6.18 29.01 13.14
CA GLY A 395 5.99 30.44 12.92
C GLY A 395 6.65 30.96 11.64
N GLY A 396 6.29 32.18 11.28
CA GLY A 396 6.76 32.88 10.12
C GLY A 396 5.74 32.87 8.98
N THR A 397 5.66 34.04 8.33
CA THR A 397 4.95 34.22 7.05
C THR A 397 5.77 35.16 6.19
N ASP A 398 5.80 34.92 4.89
CA ASP A 398 6.34 35.85 3.91
C ASP A 398 5.42 35.94 2.69
N LEU A 399 5.71 36.94 1.84
CA LEU A 399 4.96 37.18 0.62
C LEU A 399 5.90 37.10 -0.57
N VAL A 400 5.49 36.40 -1.62
CA VAL A 400 6.26 36.26 -2.85
C VAL A 400 5.39 36.57 -4.07
N ASP A 401 6.01 37.19 -5.08
CA ASP A 401 5.37 37.44 -6.36
C ASP A 401 5.33 36.14 -7.18
N PRO A 402 4.16 35.67 -7.63
CA PRO A 402 4.07 34.43 -8.40
C PRO A 402 4.76 34.48 -9.75
N PHE A 403 4.86 35.65 -10.40
CA PHE A 403 5.41 35.84 -11.74
C PHE A 403 6.85 36.37 -11.74
N ALA A 404 7.32 36.91 -10.60
CA ALA A 404 8.70 37.31 -10.36
C ALA A 404 9.25 36.60 -9.11
N PHE A 405 9.10 35.28 -9.08
CA PHE A 405 9.33 34.44 -7.90
C PHE A 405 10.81 34.43 -7.49
N VAL A 406 11.07 34.83 -6.25
CA VAL A 406 12.34 34.65 -5.56
C VAL A 406 12.14 33.72 -4.38
N PRO A 407 12.80 32.55 -4.34
CA PRO A 407 12.50 31.52 -3.34
C PRO A 407 12.82 31.92 -1.91
N GLY A 408 13.75 32.83 -1.69
CA GLY A 408 14.18 33.22 -0.34
C GLY A 408 14.75 32.04 0.45
N ARG A 409 14.76 32.14 1.77
CA ARG A 409 15.26 31.12 2.69
C ARG A 409 14.25 30.81 3.78
N PHE A 410 14.44 29.68 4.47
CA PHE A 410 13.67 29.30 5.64
C PHE A 410 13.79 30.33 6.76
N ILE A 411 12.66 30.88 7.24
CA ILE A 411 12.65 32.07 8.12
C ILE A 411 12.33 31.73 9.59
N ASN A 412 11.84 30.55 9.90
CA ASN A 412 11.58 30.15 11.28
C ASN A 412 12.88 29.66 11.94
N LEU A 413 13.53 30.54 12.67
CA LEU A 413 14.80 30.26 13.34
C LEU A 413 14.65 29.60 14.73
N ALA A 414 13.44 29.23 15.13
CA ALA A 414 13.23 28.43 16.33
C ALA A 414 13.90 27.07 16.14
N GLY A 415 14.73 26.68 17.08
CA GLY A 415 15.39 25.38 17.08
C GLY A 415 14.38 24.23 17.25
N THR A 416 14.71 23.07 16.70
CA THR A 416 13.92 21.87 16.91
C THR A 416 14.10 21.33 18.33
N THR A 417 13.00 20.96 18.95
CA THR A 417 12.98 20.34 20.28
C THR A 417 12.11 19.08 20.24
N PRO A 418 12.37 18.09 21.10
CA PRO A 418 11.49 16.94 21.24
C PRO A 418 10.06 17.39 21.57
N GLY A 419 9.09 16.98 20.72
CA GLY A 419 7.69 17.30 20.90
C GLY A 419 6.96 16.22 21.69
N TYR A 420 6.94 15.01 21.17
CA TYR A 420 6.33 13.88 21.83
C TYR A 420 7.01 12.55 21.47
N GLU A 421 6.80 11.56 22.33
CA GLU A 421 7.26 10.18 22.12
C GLU A 421 6.11 9.22 22.44
N ASN A 422 5.89 8.26 21.55
CA ASN A 422 4.91 7.19 21.75
C ASN A 422 5.59 5.82 21.70
N LEU A 423 5.17 4.95 22.60
CA LEU A 423 5.48 3.52 22.60
C LEU A 423 4.18 2.74 22.43
N VAL A 424 4.08 2.02 21.32
CA VAL A 424 2.91 1.21 20.98
C VAL A 424 3.27 -0.26 21.14
N ASP A 425 2.58 -0.97 22.00
CA ASP A 425 2.67 -2.43 22.18
C ASP A 425 1.39 -3.05 21.57
N GLN A 426 1.52 -3.98 20.64
CA GLN A 426 0.40 -4.64 20.00
C GLN A 426 0.49 -6.15 20.20
N TYR A 427 -0.63 -6.75 20.53
CA TYR A 427 -0.81 -8.19 20.66
C TYR A 427 -2.02 -8.59 19.85
N ALA A 428 -1.91 -9.68 19.10
CA ALA A 428 -3.03 -10.22 18.38
C ALA A 428 -3.04 -11.74 18.37
N LEU A 429 -4.24 -12.29 18.36
CA LEU A 429 -4.52 -13.70 18.09
C LEU A 429 -5.46 -13.78 16.87
N PHE A 430 -5.21 -14.71 15.97
CA PHE A 430 -6.06 -14.85 14.80
C PHE A 430 -6.22 -16.31 14.39
N ALA A 431 -7.33 -16.56 13.74
CA ALA A 431 -7.65 -17.83 13.11
C ALA A 431 -8.26 -17.58 11.73
N GLU A 432 -7.92 -18.41 10.77
CA GLU A 432 -8.56 -18.45 9.45
C GLU A 432 -8.81 -19.90 9.08
N ASN A 433 -9.98 -20.20 8.48
CA ASN A 433 -10.34 -21.54 8.06
C ASN A 433 -10.97 -21.51 6.67
N ARG A 434 -10.62 -22.50 5.85
CA ARG A 434 -11.37 -22.91 4.66
C ARG A 434 -11.95 -24.29 4.91
N LEU A 435 -13.26 -24.40 4.81
CA LEU A 435 -14.02 -25.64 4.90
C LEU A 435 -14.62 -25.95 3.54
N VAL A 436 -14.30 -27.09 2.97
CA VAL A 436 -14.85 -27.56 1.68
C VAL A 436 -16.15 -28.28 1.96
N LEU A 437 -17.28 -27.61 1.69
CA LEU A 437 -18.61 -28.10 1.96
C LEU A 437 -19.06 -29.14 0.90
N THR A 438 -18.72 -28.88 -0.37
CA THR A 438 -18.87 -29.80 -1.51
C THR A 438 -17.69 -29.58 -2.46
N GLU A 439 -17.54 -30.40 -3.49
CA GLU A 439 -16.49 -30.19 -4.52
C GLU A 439 -16.52 -28.80 -5.15
N GLN A 440 -17.65 -28.13 -5.16
CA GLN A 440 -17.85 -26.81 -5.77
C GLN A 440 -18.03 -25.68 -4.76
N LEU A 441 -18.31 -25.98 -3.49
CA LEU A 441 -18.65 -24.96 -2.50
C LEU A 441 -17.70 -24.97 -1.31
N SER A 442 -17.07 -23.87 -1.03
CA SER A 442 -16.20 -23.66 0.13
C SER A 442 -16.70 -22.50 1.00
N LEU A 443 -16.55 -22.64 2.31
CA LEU A 443 -16.73 -21.59 3.29
C LEU A 443 -15.36 -21.13 3.77
N VAL A 444 -15.08 -19.83 3.67
CA VAL A 444 -13.86 -19.19 4.22
C VAL A 444 -14.26 -18.29 5.37
N THR A 445 -13.71 -18.54 6.56
CA THR A 445 -13.97 -17.76 7.77
C THR A 445 -12.68 -17.25 8.36
N GLY A 446 -12.73 -16.13 9.06
CA GLY A 446 -11.60 -15.57 9.77
C GLY A 446 -12.05 -14.81 11.02
N LEU A 447 -11.23 -14.87 12.04
CA LEU A 447 -11.41 -14.16 13.31
C LEU A 447 -10.06 -13.61 13.78
N ARG A 448 -10.04 -12.39 14.27
CA ARG A 448 -8.86 -11.78 14.88
C ARG A 448 -9.25 -10.90 16.06
N TYR A 449 -8.54 -11.07 17.16
CA TYR A 449 -8.58 -10.21 18.32
C TYR A 449 -7.28 -9.43 18.43
N ASP A 450 -7.38 -8.10 18.51
CA ASP A 450 -6.27 -7.17 18.67
C ASP A 450 -6.38 -6.44 20.00
N ALA A 451 -5.25 -6.28 20.70
CA ALA A 451 -5.13 -5.57 21.97
C ALA A 451 -3.93 -4.59 21.96
N PRO A 452 -4.00 -3.48 21.20
CA PRO A 452 -2.95 -2.47 21.20
C PRO A 452 -3.00 -1.58 22.44
N SER A 453 -1.83 -1.28 23.01
CA SER A 453 -1.63 -0.38 24.14
C SER A 453 -0.64 0.72 23.75
N ILE A 454 -1.00 1.97 23.98
CA ILE A 454 -0.19 3.14 23.65
C ILE A 454 0.19 3.87 24.93
N ARG A 455 1.48 4.12 25.11
CA ARG A 455 2.02 5.02 26.12
C ARG A 455 2.62 6.21 25.43
N GLY A 456 2.01 7.38 25.59
CA GLY A 456 2.43 8.63 24.98
C GLY A 456 2.93 9.62 26.02
N ALA A 457 3.92 10.45 25.62
CA ALA A 457 4.43 11.55 26.43
C ALA A 457 4.55 12.80 25.57
N ASP A 458 3.94 13.90 25.99
CA ASP A 458 4.26 15.24 25.50
C ASP A 458 5.47 15.76 26.26
N LEU A 459 6.61 15.84 25.56
CA LEU A 459 7.90 16.18 26.16
C LEU A 459 8.07 17.67 26.44
N ARG A 460 7.20 18.53 25.85
CA ARG A 460 7.18 19.97 26.10
C ARG A 460 6.33 20.33 27.31
N LEU A 461 5.18 19.68 27.43
CA LEU A 461 4.25 19.90 28.53
C LEU A 461 4.56 19.04 29.77
N GLY A 462 5.44 18.04 29.64
CA GLY A 462 5.75 17.10 30.71
C GLY A 462 4.57 16.21 31.10
N THR A 463 3.61 16.03 30.19
CA THR A 463 2.42 15.22 30.43
C THR A 463 2.54 13.86 29.74
N SER A 464 1.91 12.85 30.31
CA SER A 464 1.87 11.51 29.74
C SER A 464 0.45 10.94 29.78
N PHE A 465 0.20 9.97 28.92
CA PHE A 465 -1.08 9.26 28.86
C PHE A 465 -0.87 7.79 28.53
N ARG A 466 -1.90 7.01 28.78
CA ARG A 466 -2.03 5.64 28.33
C ARG A 466 -3.40 5.46 27.68
N SER A 467 -3.45 4.74 26.56
CA SER A 467 -4.67 4.32 25.91
C SER A 467 -4.57 2.85 25.55
N ASP A 468 -5.52 2.06 26.01
CA ASP A 468 -5.62 0.64 25.71
C ASP A 468 -6.85 0.44 24.81
N PHE A 469 -6.68 -0.34 23.72
CA PHE A 469 -7.72 -0.61 22.76
C PHE A 469 -7.95 -2.12 22.67
N GLU A 470 -9.14 -2.49 22.26
CA GLU A 470 -9.50 -3.86 21.94
C GLU A 470 -10.36 -3.87 20.67
N ALA A 471 -10.14 -4.85 19.81
CA ALA A 471 -10.94 -5.05 18.63
C ALA A 471 -11.10 -6.52 18.30
N LEU A 472 -12.32 -6.89 17.94
CA LEU A 472 -12.65 -8.18 17.34
C LEU A 472 -13.07 -7.96 15.90
N SER A 473 -12.29 -8.47 14.96
CA SER A 473 -12.57 -8.43 13.53
C SER A 473 -12.86 -9.83 13.02
N TRP A 474 -13.84 -9.96 12.14
CA TRP A 474 -14.18 -11.26 11.56
C TRP A 474 -14.65 -11.15 10.11
N ARG A 475 -14.56 -12.25 9.39
CA ARG A 475 -15.11 -12.40 8.05
C ARG A 475 -15.72 -13.78 7.87
N ALA A 476 -16.74 -13.85 7.02
CA ALA A 476 -17.30 -15.09 6.51
C ALA A 476 -17.65 -14.91 5.04
N GLY A 477 -17.22 -15.84 4.20
CA GLY A 477 -17.49 -15.79 2.77
C GLY A 477 -17.68 -17.18 2.17
N LEU A 478 -18.62 -17.28 1.25
CA LEU A 478 -18.87 -18.47 0.44
C LEU A 478 -18.21 -18.29 -0.93
N VAL A 479 -17.59 -19.35 -1.42
CA VAL A 479 -17.02 -19.43 -2.76
C VAL A 479 -17.66 -20.64 -3.45
N TYR A 480 -18.39 -20.37 -4.53
CA TYR A 480 -19.00 -21.39 -5.38
C TYR A 480 -18.27 -21.44 -6.72
N GLN A 481 -17.63 -22.57 -7.00
CA GLN A 481 -16.90 -22.84 -8.24
C GLN A 481 -17.66 -23.92 -9.04
N PRO A 482 -18.63 -23.56 -9.92
CA PRO A 482 -19.34 -24.53 -10.77
C PRO A 482 -18.38 -25.23 -11.73
N ARG A 483 -17.27 -24.57 -12.05
CA ARG A 483 -16.09 -25.09 -12.78
C ARG A 483 -14.84 -24.53 -12.15
N PRO A 484 -13.68 -25.17 -12.24
CA PRO A 484 -12.42 -24.68 -11.67
C PRO A 484 -12.04 -23.27 -12.13
N GLU A 485 -12.44 -22.88 -13.36
CA GLU A 485 -12.12 -21.60 -13.98
C GLU A 485 -13.09 -20.47 -13.60
N ILE A 486 -14.23 -20.78 -12.96
CA ILE A 486 -15.27 -19.79 -12.63
C ILE A 486 -15.55 -19.81 -11.14
N SER A 487 -15.49 -18.67 -10.51
CA SER A 487 -15.79 -18.46 -9.09
C SER A 487 -16.87 -17.40 -8.91
N LEU A 488 -17.92 -17.75 -8.19
CA LEU A 488 -18.91 -16.81 -7.65
C LEU A 488 -18.71 -16.74 -6.14
N TYR A 489 -18.79 -15.55 -5.55
CA TYR A 489 -18.61 -15.40 -4.12
C TYR A 489 -19.52 -14.35 -3.49
N ALA A 490 -19.74 -14.53 -2.20
CA ALA A 490 -20.35 -13.53 -1.33
C ALA A 490 -19.60 -13.49 -0.01
N GLN A 491 -19.36 -12.29 0.54
CA GLN A 491 -18.63 -12.09 1.78
C GLN A 491 -19.29 -11.03 2.65
N TYR A 492 -19.26 -11.27 3.95
CA TYR A 492 -19.38 -10.25 4.98
C TYR A 492 -18.06 -10.12 5.73
N ALA A 493 -17.57 -8.90 5.92
CA ALA A 493 -16.32 -8.65 6.62
C ALA A 493 -16.43 -7.41 7.51
N THR A 494 -15.73 -7.43 8.66
CA THR A 494 -15.57 -6.29 9.56
C THR A 494 -14.14 -5.82 9.57
N ALA A 495 -13.93 -4.54 9.87
CA ALA A 495 -12.62 -3.95 10.09
C ALA A 495 -12.71 -2.82 11.11
N VAL A 496 -11.56 -2.41 11.61
CA VAL A 496 -11.43 -1.26 12.50
C VAL A 496 -10.34 -0.32 12.00
N ASP A 497 -10.56 0.99 12.16
CA ASP A 497 -9.56 2.01 11.87
C ASP A 497 -9.27 2.83 13.12
N PRO A 498 -8.01 3.25 13.35
CA PRO A 498 -7.71 4.20 14.40
C PRO A 498 -8.26 5.59 14.04
N VAL A 499 -8.75 6.32 15.02
CA VAL A 499 -9.23 7.70 14.84
C VAL A 499 -8.10 8.67 14.49
N GLY A 500 -6.90 8.35 14.94
CA GLY A 500 -5.64 8.97 14.53
C GLY A 500 -4.62 7.87 14.30
N ASN A 501 -3.40 8.24 13.89
CA ASN A 501 -2.35 7.25 13.78
C ASN A 501 -1.82 6.90 15.18
N PHE A 502 -1.75 5.63 15.54
CA PHE A 502 -1.28 5.17 16.84
C PHE A 502 0.11 5.70 17.21
N VAL A 503 1.02 5.76 16.24
CA VAL A 503 2.38 6.26 16.50
C VAL A 503 2.42 7.77 16.76
N SER A 504 1.41 8.52 16.35
CA SER A 504 1.31 9.98 16.54
C SER A 504 0.09 10.39 17.38
N LEU A 505 -0.53 9.46 18.11
CA LEU A 505 -1.64 9.74 19.01
C LEU A 505 -1.22 10.76 20.08
N GLN A 506 -2.10 11.70 20.38
CA GLN A 506 -1.86 12.75 21.37
C GLN A 506 -2.86 12.67 22.52
N VAL A 507 -2.56 13.35 23.63
CA VAL A 507 -3.39 13.37 24.85
C VAL A 507 -4.86 13.70 24.55
N ALA A 508 -5.14 14.62 23.65
CA ALA A 508 -6.51 14.99 23.27
C ALA A 508 -7.33 13.86 22.62
N GLN A 509 -6.65 12.81 22.17
CA GLN A 509 -7.26 11.68 21.45
C GLN A 509 -7.27 10.40 22.32
N LYS A 510 -6.74 10.44 23.55
CA LYS A 510 -6.50 9.26 24.39
C LYS A 510 -7.74 8.44 24.73
N ASP A 511 -8.91 9.08 24.74
CA ASP A 511 -10.18 8.46 25.12
C ASP A 511 -11.03 8.03 23.92
N PHE A 512 -10.55 8.27 22.68
CA PHE A 512 -11.25 7.85 21.48
C PHE A 512 -11.12 6.34 21.27
N ARG A 513 -12.18 5.72 20.74
CA ARG A 513 -12.25 4.32 20.36
C ARG A 513 -11.84 4.13 18.89
N LEU A 514 -11.67 2.89 18.48
CA LEU A 514 -11.52 2.56 17.07
C LEU A 514 -12.83 2.83 16.31
N SER A 515 -12.72 3.36 15.09
CA SER A 515 -13.84 3.41 14.16
C SER A 515 -14.11 1.99 13.65
N ALA A 516 -15.36 1.61 13.47
CA ALA A 516 -15.76 0.29 13.03
C ALA A 516 -16.26 0.32 11.58
N GLY A 517 -15.72 -0.56 10.74
CA GLY A 517 -16.15 -0.77 9.36
C GLY A 517 -16.83 -2.11 9.17
N ARG A 518 -17.86 -2.17 8.32
CA ARG A 518 -18.53 -3.41 7.89
C ARG A 518 -18.82 -3.38 6.40
N GLN A 519 -18.65 -4.51 5.75
CA GLN A 519 -18.86 -4.67 4.31
C GLN A 519 -19.68 -5.89 3.99
N VAL A 520 -20.56 -5.72 2.99
CA VAL A 520 -21.10 -6.81 2.18
C VAL A 520 -20.49 -6.69 0.79
N GLU A 521 -20.00 -7.80 0.24
CA GLU A 521 -19.46 -7.87 -1.11
C GLU A 521 -19.97 -9.13 -1.80
N VAL A 522 -20.34 -9.00 -3.08
CA VAL A 522 -20.65 -10.11 -3.97
C VAL A 522 -19.85 -9.95 -5.26
N GLY A 523 -19.42 -11.06 -5.86
CA GLY A 523 -18.65 -10.95 -7.08
C GLY A 523 -18.51 -12.27 -7.83
N ALA A 524 -17.93 -12.15 -9.01
CA ALA A 524 -17.62 -13.23 -9.91
C ALA A 524 -16.23 -13.03 -10.53
N LYS A 525 -15.54 -14.13 -10.78
CA LYS A 525 -14.20 -14.18 -11.39
C LYS A 525 -14.13 -15.36 -12.34
N GLY A 526 -13.35 -15.20 -13.39
CA GLY A 526 -13.22 -16.32 -14.33
C GLY A 526 -12.02 -16.24 -15.24
N LEU A 527 -11.66 -17.43 -15.72
CA LEU A 527 -10.65 -17.68 -16.74
C LEU A 527 -11.38 -18.25 -17.97
N PHE A 528 -11.00 -17.79 -19.17
CA PHE A 528 -11.48 -18.31 -20.43
C PHE A 528 -10.32 -18.55 -21.40
N TRP A 529 -10.55 -19.33 -22.44
CA TRP A 529 -9.58 -19.61 -23.47
C TRP A 529 -8.22 -20.06 -22.92
N GLU A 530 -8.26 -21.09 -22.07
CA GLU A 530 -7.07 -21.67 -21.44
C GLU A 530 -6.20 -20.63 -20.69
N GLY A 531 -6.85 -19.61 -20.08
CA GLY A 531 -6.19 -18.54 -19.34
C GLY A 531 -5.77 -17.33 -20.19
N ALA A 532 -6.04 -17.32 -21.50
CA ALA A 532 -5.81 -16.16 -22.36
C ALA A 532 -6.75 -14.98 -22.07
N ALA A 533 -7.82 -15.21 -21.33
CA ALA A 533 -8.73 -14.19 -20.83
C ALA A 533 -9.02 -14.40 -19.34
N GLU A 534 -8.84 -13.34 -18.56
CA GLU A 534 -9.16 -13.29 -17.13
C GLU A 534 -10.06 -12.10 -16.86
N TRP A 535 -11.04 -12.26 -15.99
CA TRP A 535 -11.96 -11.20 -15.63
C TRP A 535 -12.42 -11.27 -14.18
N THR A 536 -12.76 -10.10 -13.61
CA THR A 536 -13.39 -9.96 -12.30
C THR A 536 -14.51 -8.94 -12.37
N LEU A 537 -15.58 -9.18 -11.60
CA LEU A 537 -16.68 -8.26 -11.38
C LEU A 537 -17.08 -8.34 -9.90
N ALA A 538 -17.20 -7.19 -9.23
CA ALA A 538 -17.61 -7.13 -7.84
C ALA A 538 -18.54 -5.95 -7.59
N GLY A 539 -19.52 -6.14 -6.71
CA GLY A 539 -20.34 -5.08 -6.13
C GLY A 539 -20.20 -5.09 -4.61
N TYR A 540 -20.12 -3.92 -3.99
CA TYR A 540 -19.91 -3.81 -2.56
C TYR A 540 -20.69 -2.66 -1.92
N ARG A 541 -20.90 -2.76 -0.61
CA ARG A 541 -21.32 -1.67 0.28
C ARG A 541 -20.51 -1.75 1.57
N ILE A 542 -19.91 -0.60 1.94
CA ILE A 542 -19.15 -0.42 3.19
C ILE A 542 -19.80 0.70 3.99
N VAL A 543 -19.90 0.51 5.31
CA VAL A 543 -20.29 1.56 6.27
C VAL A 543 -19.21 1.62 7.34
N LYS A 544 -18.75 2.82 7.68
CA LYS A 544 -17.80 3.11 8.75
C LYS A 544 -18.45 4.05 9.77
N ASP A 545 -18.49 3.59 11.01
CA ASP A 545 -19.09 4.30 12.15
C ASP A 545 -17.99 4.79 13.12
N ASN A 546 -18.37 5.60 14.10
CA ASN A 546 -17.51 6.17 15.14
C ASN A 546 -16.44 7.14 14.57
N LEU A 547 -16.78 7.92 13.55
CA LEU A 547 -15.95 9.05 13.13
C LEU A 547 -16.03 10.18 14.16
N VAL A 548 -14.94 10.90 14.40
CA VAL A 548 -14.97 12.09 15.24
C VAL A 548 -15.68 13.22 14.50
N SER A 549 -16.78 13.67 15.05
CA SER A 549 -17.66 14.71 14.51
C SER A 549 -17.97 15.73 15.59
N ALA A 550 -18.27 16.98 15.22
CA ALA A 550 -18.75 17.98 16.18
C ALA A 550 -20.15 17.60 16.69
N VAL A 551 -20.41 17.84 17.98
CA VAL A 551 -21.72 17.54 18.59
C VAL A 551 -22.70 18.66 18.22
N PRO A 552 -23.86 18.35 17.62
CA PRO A 552 -24.88 19.35 17.30
C PRO A 552 -25.26 20.19 18.54
N GLY A 553 -25.30 21.51 18.39
CA GLY A 553 -25.59 22.46 19.47
C GLY A 553 -24.48 22.71 20.48
N GLN A 554 -23.30 22.06 20.33
CA GLN A 554 -22.16 22.20 21.24
C GLN A 554 -20.86 22.50 20.45
N ALA A 555 -20.72 23.74 19.99
CA ALA A 555 -19.55 24.16 19.23
C ALA A 555 -18.24 23.90 20.01
N GLY A 556 -17.24 23.32 19.33
CA GLY A 556 -15.95 22.97 19.92
C GLY A 556 -15.90 21.62 20.66
N VAL A 557 -17.02 20.94 20.81
CA VAL A 557 -17.10 19.61 21.40
C VAL A 557 -17.09 18.56 20.28
N GLY A 558 -16.08 17.68 20.27
CA GLY A 558 -16.00 16.52 19.37
C GLY A 558 -16.44 15.24 20.08
N ALA A 559 -17.22 14.42 19.41
CA ALA A 559 -17.59 13.07 19.85
C ALA A 559 -17.52 12.08 18.70
N GLN A 560 -17.44 10.78 19.01
CA GLN A 560 -17.45 9.72 18.02
C GLN A 560 -18.87 9.30 17.64
N VAL A 561 -19.57 10.16 16.91
CA VAL A 561 -20.94 9.97 16.46
C VAL A 561 -21.09 9.98 14.96
N GLY A 562 -20.02 10.34 14.22
CA GLY A 562 -20.06 10.43 12.77
C GLY A 562 -20.04 9.07 12.08
N SER A 563 -20.60 9.05 10.86
CA SER A 563 -20.58 7.87 9.99
C SER A 563 -20.39 8.25 8.52
N GLN A 564 -19.84 7.29 7.76
CA GLN A 564 -19.57 7.42 6.33
C GLN A 564 -19.91 6.10 5.65
N SER A 565 -20.52 6.17 4.48
CA SER A 565 -20.80 5.00 3.66
C SER A 565 -20.22 5.13 2.26
N SER A 566 -20.00 3.98 1.63
CA SER A 566 -19.57 3.86 0.25
C SER A 566 -20.17 2.60 -0.37
N HIS A 567 -20.60 2.68 -1.62
CA HIS A 567 -21.02 1.54 -2.42
C HIS A 567 -20.53 1.72 -3.86
N GLY A 568 -20.29 0.61 -4.55
CA GLY A 568 -19.78 0.70 -5.91
C GLY A 568 -19.70 -0.65 -6.62
N VAL A 569 -19.31 -0.55 -7.88
CA VAL A 569 -19.05 -1.67 -8.77
C VAL A 569 -17.64 -1.55 -9.32
N GLU A 570 -16.94 -2.68 -9.36
CA GLU A 570 -15.55 -2.80 -9.81
C GLU A 570 -15.46 -3.92 -10.85
N ALA A 571 -14.76 -3.67 -11.95
CA ALA A 571 -14.51 -4.68 -12.98
C ALA A 571 -13.06 -4.62 -13.45
N ALA A 572 -12.50 -5.78 -13.76
CA ALA A 572 -11.20 -5.89 -14.43
C ALA A 572 -11.24 -6.98 -15.49
N LEU A 573 -10.43 -6.78 -16.52
CA LEU A 573 -10.31 -7.67 -17.66
C LEU A 573 -8.86 -7.69 -18.12
N SER A 574 -8.34 -8.88 -18.38
CA SER A 574 -7.08 -9.07 -19.11
C SER A 574 -7.32 -10.04 -20.25
N LEU A 575 -6.92 -9.66 -21.44
CA LEU A 575 -7.10 -10.42 -22.69
C LEU A 575 -5.78 -10.54 -23.42
N ALA A 576 -5.42 -11.77 -23.78
CA ALA A 576 -4.35 -12.09 -24.71
C ALA A 576 -4.84 -13.14 -25.74
N PRO A 577 -5.91 -12.84 -26.52
CA PRO A 577 -6.56 -13.81 -27.38
C PRO A 577 -5.72 -14.16 -28.62
N TRP A 578 -4.72 -13.34 -28.94
CA TRP A 578 -3.76 -13.56 -30.01
C TRP A 578 -2.34 -13.38 -29.47
N GLU A 579 -1.39 -14.12 -29.99
CA GLU A 579 0.00 -14.14 -29.52
C GLU A 579 0.67 -12.75 -29.47
N ASN A 580 0.22 -11.81 -30.28
CA ASN A 580 0.82 -10.48 -30.41
C ASN A 580 0.00 -9.34 -29.80
N TRP A 581 -1.16 -9.63 -29.17
CA TRP A 581 -1.98 -8.62 -28.51
C TRP A 581 -2.15 -8.90 -27.02
N ARG A 582 -2.10 -7.85 -26.22
CA ARG A 582 -2.51 -7.87 -24.82
C ARG A 582 -3.31 -6.61 -24.49
N VAL A 583 -4.43 -6.81 -23.83
CA VAL A 583 -5.32 -5.74 -23.35
C VAL A 583 -5.61 -5.97 -21.89
N ASP A 584 -5.24 -5.01 -21.04
CA ASP A 584 -5.57 -4.99 -19.63
C ASP A 584 -6.42 -3.75 -19.34
N ALA A 585 -7.61 -3.94 -18.79
CA ALA A 585 -8.54 -2.86 -18.47
C ALA A 585 -9.12 -3.04 -17.07
N ASN A 586 -9.31 -1.95 -16.36
CA ASN A 586 -10.09 -1.96 -15.12
C ASN A 586 -10.89 -0.67 -14.97
N VAL A 587 -12.00 -0.77 -14.24
CA VAL A 587 -12.88 0.34 -13.94
C VAL A 587 -13.52 0.15 -12.57
N ALA A 588 -13.64 1.24 -11.83
CA ALA A 588 -14.44 1.34 -10.62
C ALA A 588 -15.36 2.56 -10.70
N LEU A 589 -16.61 2.34 -10.36
CA LEU A 589 -17.63 3.37 -10.18
C LEU A 589 -18.15 3.26 -8.77
N LEU A 590 -18.07 4.34 -8.01
CA LEU A 590 -18.51 4.34 -6.61
C LEU A 590 -19.26 5.63 -6.27
N HIS A 591 -20.04 5.55 -5.21
CA HIS A 591 -20.60 6.71 -4.53
C HIS A 591 -20.24 6.59 -3.05
N ALA A 592 -19.65 7.65 -2.49
CA ALA A 592 -19.27 7.73 -1.10
C ALA A 592 -19.77 9.06 -0.49
N GLN A 593 -20.29 8.99 0.73
CA GLN A 593 -20.81 10.16 1.43
C GLN A 593 -20.60 10.07 2.94
N TYR A 594 -20.58 11.21 3.60
CA TYR A 594 -20.79 11.27 5.03
C TYR A 594 -22.26 11.07 5.31
N ASP A 595 -22.63 10.06 6.09
CA ASP A 595 -24.05 9.84 6.48
C ASP A 595 -24.39 10.71 7.69
N ASP A 596 -23.47 10.84 8.66
CA ASP A 596 -23.54 11.81 9.76
C ASP A 596 -22.13 12.36 10.02
N PHE A 597 -21.95 13.66 9.77
CA PHE A 597 -20.65 14.31 9.98
C PHE A 597 -20.83 15.82 10.14
N ASN A 598 -20.33 16.34 11.27
CA ASN A 598 -20.43 17.73 11.62
C ASN A 598 -19.05 18.31 11.96
N GLN A 599 -18.85 19.59 11.67
CA GLN A 599 -17.64 20.33 12.06
C GLN A 599 -18.00 21.66 12.70
N THR A 600 -17.13 22.16 13.60
CA THR A 600 -17.26 23.52 14.12
C THR A 600 -16.57 24.49 13.17
N VAL A 601 -17.32 25.39 12.57
CA VAL A 601 -16.84 26.43 11.65
C VAL A 601 -17.24 27.78 12.21
N ALA A 602 -16.27 28.65 12.46
CA ALA A 602 -16.47 29.99 13.04
C ALA A 602 -17.37 29.97 14.30
N GLY A 603 -17.19 28.96 15.16
CA GLY A 603 -17.96 28.80 16.41
C GLY A 603 -19.37 28.20 16.26
N GLN A 604 -19.78 27.84 15.05
CA GLN A 604 -21.07 27.20 14.78
C GLN A 604 -20.85 25.75 14.33
N VAL A 605 -21.77 24.85 14.69
CA VAL A 605 -21.75 23.46 14.20
C VAL A 605 -22.44 23.41 12.85
N VAL A 606 -21.71 22.99 11.83
CA VAL A 606 -22.17 22.84 10.44
C VAL A 606 -22.21 21.37 10.09
N SER A 607 -23.34 20.90 9.56
CA SER A 607 -23.49 19.52 9.07
C SER A 607 -22.98 19.40 7.64
N TYR A 608 -22.26 18.31 7.39
CA TYR A 608 -21.79 17.90 6.08
C TYR A 608 -22.37 16.54 5.66
N ALA A 609 -23.48 16.12 6.28
CA ALA A 609 -24.18 14.91 5.86
C ALA A 609 -24.62 15.00 4.39
N GLY A 610 -24.42 13.92 3.64
CA GLY A 610 -24.63 13.86 2.20
C GLY A 610 -23.43 14.34 1.34
N ASN A 611 -22.42 14.97 1.93
CA ASN A 611 -21.24 15.42 1.20
C ASN A 611 -20.27 14.28 0.89
N GLN A 612 -19.62 14.39 -0.28
CA GLN A 612 -18.56 13.49 -0.70
C GLN A 612 -17.33 13.62 0.22
N PRO A 613 -16.70 12.52 0.64
CA PRO A 613 -15.46 12.56 1.41
C PRO A 613 -14.29 13.14 0.59
N ILE A 614 -13.41 13.85 1.30
CA ILE A 614 -12.23 14.49 0.69
C ILE A 614 -11.33 13.43 0.04
N ASP A 615 -10.73 13.78 -1.13
CA ASP A 615 -9.77 12.95 -1.88
C ASP A 615 -10.33 11.61 -2.39
N VAL A 616 -11.63 11.48 -2.51
CA VAL A 616 -12.30 10.29 -3.06
C VAL A 616 -12.76 10.56 -4.49
N PRO A 617 -12.18 9.92 -5.52
CA PRO A 617 -12.73 9.95 -6.87
C PRO A 617 -13.88 8.94 -6.97
N GLU A 618 -15.00 9.34 -7.60
CA GLU A 618 -16.12 8.42 -7.85
C GLU A 618 -15.92 7.51 -9.06
N ARG A 619 -14.93 7.82 -9.89
CA ARG A 619 -14.62 7.08 -11.12
C ARG A 619 -13.12 6.94 -11.25
N VAL A 620 -12.65 5.72 -11.46
CA VAL A 620 -11.25 5.41 -11.79
C VAL A 620 -11.27 4.36 -12.88
N ALA A 621 -10.53 4.60 -13.96
CA ALA A 621 -10.41 3.63 -15.05
C ALA A 621 -8.98 3.61 -15.61
N ASN A 622 -8.49 2.41 -15.90
CA ASN A 622 -7.21 2.20 -16.56
C ASN A 622 -7.37 1.25 -17.76
N LEU A 623 -6.66 1.55 -18.83
CA LEU A 623 -6.56 0.71 -20.02
C LEU A 623 -5.12 0.64 -20.49
N TRP A 624 -4.60 -0.55 -20.69
CA TRP A 624 -3.31 -0.80 -21.31
C TRP A 624 -3.48 -1.74 -22.51
N VAL A 625 -2.94 -1.34 -23.64
CA VAL A 625 -2.90 -2.16 -24.85
C VAL A 625 -1.45 -2.31 -25.26
N ALA A 626 -1.00 -3.53 -25.49
CA ALA A 626 0.31 -3.85 -26.04
C ALA A 626 0.13 -4.66 -27.34
N TYR A 627 0.93 -4.33 -28.35
CA TYR A 627 0.91 -4.96 -29.66
C TYR A 627 2.32 -5.23 -30.19
N ALA A 628 2.67 -6.50 -30.30
CA ALA A 628 3.91 -6.94 -30.93
C ALA A 628 3.70 -6.98 -32.46
N PHE A 629 3.99 -5.86 -33.13
CA PHE A 629 3.74 -5.70 -34.58
C PHE A 629 4.83 -6.31 -35.47
N ALA A 630 5.97 -6.70 -34.86
CA ALA A 630 7.05 -7.40 -35.52
C ALA A 630 7.82 -8.28 -34.49
N PRO A 631 8.60 -9.28 -34.90
CA PRO A 631 9.23 -10.24 -33.98
C PRO A 631 10.09 -9.66 -32.86
N ARG A 632 10.58 -8.41 -33.04
CA ARG A 632 11.44 -7.73 -32.05
C ARG A 632 10.83 -6.41 -31.56
N TRP A 633 9.63 -6.05 -31.97
CA TRP A 633 9.06 -4.76 -31.71
C TRP A 633 7.67 -4.88 -31.06
N GLU A 634 7.50 -4.23 -29.95
CA GLU A 634 6.21 -4.12 -29.26
C GLU A 634 5.90 -2.64 -28.97
N ALA A 635 4.74 -2.19 -29.40
CA ALA A 635 4.22 -0.88 -29.01
C ALA A 635 3.17 -1.06 -27.90
N ARG A 636 3.09 -0.08 -27.01
CA ARG A 636 2.05 -0.05 -25.98
C ARG A 636 1.48 1.34 -25.77
N VAL A 637 0.22 1.36 -25.37
CA VAL A 637 -0.53 2.57 -25.03
C VAL A 637 -1.24 2.33 -23.71
N GLY A 638 -1.13 3.29 -22.80
CA GLY A 638 -1.81 3.30 -21.51
C GLY A 638 -2.66 4.54 -21.34
N VAL A 639 -3.90 4.37 -20.91
CA VAL A 639 -4.83 5.44 -20.56
C VAL A 639 -5.21 5.28 -19.10
N GLN A 640 -5.08 6.35 -18.31
CA GLN A 640 -5.58 6.44 -16.95
C GLN A 640 -6.57 7.59 -16.84
N HIS A 641 -7.76 7.32 -16.35
CA HIS A 641 -8.76 8.34 -16.00
C HIS A 641 -9.03 8.33 -14.52
N VAL A 642 -8.98 9.50 -13.88
CA VAL A 642 -9.35 9.71 -12.48
C VAL A 642 -10.39 10.82 -12.43
N GLY A 643 -11.55 10.54 -11.87
CA GLY A 643 -12.66 11.47 -11.72
C GLY A 643 -12.34 12.63 -10.78
N SER A 644 -13.15 13.67 -10.83
CA SER A 644 -13.02 14.84 -9.97
C SER A 644 -13.11 14.46 -8.48
N MET A 645 -12.40 15.21 -7.64
CA MET A 645 -12.37 15.03 -6.19
C MET A 645 -12.64 16.34 -5.48
N VAL A 646 -13.18 16.27 -4.27
CA VAL A 646 -13.32 17.44 -3.40
C VAL A 646 -12.09 17.60 -2.50
N SER A 647 -11.78 18.84 -2.11
CA SER A 647 -10.63 19.19 -1.27
C SER A 647 -11.03 19.71 0.11
N ASP A 648 -12.33 19.92 0.35
CA ASP A 648 -12.88 20.40 1.62
C ASP A 648 -14.18 19.65 1.99
N PHE A 649 -14.54 19.66 3.27
CA PHE A 649 -15.76 18.99 3.75
C PHE A 649 -17.06 19.61 3.21
N ALA A 650 -17.03 20.91 2.87
CA ALA A 650 -18.17 21.62 2.30
C ALA A 650 -18.41 21.31 0.82
N ASN A 651 -17.50 20.59 0.17
CA ASN A 651 -17.51 20.26 -1.25
C ASN A 651 -17.50 21.50 -2.17
N THR A 652 -16.94 22.61 -1.67
CA THR A 652 -16.82 23.88 -2.41
C THR A 652 -15.55 23.97 -3.24
N ALA A 653 -14.46 23.36 -2.77
CA ALA A 653 -13.20 23.28 -3.47
C ALA A 653 -13.08 21.93 -4.20
N ARG A 654 -13.00 21.98 -5.54
CA ARG A 654 -12.89 20.76 -6.37
C ARG A 654 -11.59 20.75 -7.16
N ARG A 655 -10.99 19.57 -7.26
CA ARG A 655 -9.96 19.24 -8.23
C ARG A 655 -10.63 18.62 -9.45
N PRO A 656 -10.35 19.11 -10.66
CA PRO A 656 -10.91 18.52 -11.88
C PRO A 656 -10.50 17.07 -12.06
N ASP A 657 -11.30 16.32 -12.81
CA ASP A 657 -10.90 15.04 -13.38
C ASP A 657 -9.76 15.22 -14.38
N TYR A 658 -9.02 14.15 -14.61
CA TYR A 658 -7.95 14.14 -15.60
C TYR A 658 -7.84 12.80 -16.31
N THR A 659 -7.28 12.85 -17.53
CA THR A 659 -6.97 11.65 -18.32
C THR A 659 -5.53 11.73 -18.80
N LEU A 660 -4.72 10.75 -18.43
CA LEU A 660 -3.33 10.65 -18.86
C LEU A 660 -3.20 9.62 -19.97
N LEU A 661 -2.46 9.97 -20.99
CA LEU A 661 -2.06 9.09 -22.08
C LEU A 661 -0.57 8.83 -22.00
N ASN A 662 -0.19 7.55 -21.80
CA ASN A 662 1.19 7.08 -21.80
C ASN A 662 1.41 6.17 -23.01
N THR A 663 2.62 6.15 -23.56
CA THR A 663 2.96 5.23 -24.64
C THR A 663 4.40 4.74 -24.51
N GLY A 664 4.67 3.59 -25.10
CA GLY A 664 6.00 2.99 -25.12
C GLY A 664 6.25 2.19 -26.39
N LEU A 665 7.53 2.11 -26.74
CA LEU A 665 8.02 1.29 -27.82
C LEU A 665 9.21 0.47 -27.31
N ASP A 666 9.10 -0.84 -27.36
CA ASP A 666 10.17 -1.76 -26.99
C ASP A 666 10.79 -2.37 -28.25
N TYR A 667 12.13 -2.41 -28.24
CA TYR A 667 12.92 -3.17 -29.21
C TYR A 667 13.73 -4.24 -28.47
N ARG A 668 13.60 -5.49 -28.90
CA ARG A 668 14.33 -6.65 -28.36
C ARG A 668 15.34 -7.15 -29.39
N PRO A 669 16.60 -6.68 -29.34
CA PRO A 669 17.65 -7.15 -30.27
C PRO A 669 17.90 -8.65 -30.15
N ASP A 670 17.80 -9.18 -28.94
CA ASP A 670 17.93 -10.58 -28.58
C ASP A 670 16.99 -10.92 -27.41
N PRO A 671 16.81 -12.21 -27.02
CA PRO A 671 15.90 -12.60 -25.96
C PRO A 671 16.23 -12.02 -24.57
N GLY A 672 17.52 -11.72 -24.31
CA GLY A 672 17.98 -11.18 -23.02
C GLY A 672 18.00 -9.66 -22.95
N SER A 673 17.80 -8.95 -24.07
CA SER A 673 17.97 -7.50 -24.12
C SER A 673 16.69 -6.77 -24.54
N ARG A 674 16.42 -5.62 -23.93
CA ARG A 674 15.29 -4.76 -24.27
C ARG A 674 15.68 -3.29 -24.19
N LEU A 675 15.46 -2.56 -25.27
CA LEU A 675 15.53 -1.11 -25.34
C LEU A 675 14.11 -0.56 -25.37
N SER A 676 13.76 0.28 -24.41
CA SER A 676 12.41 0.84 -24.22
C SER A 676 12.43 2.34 -24.35
N LEU A 677 11.71 2.90 -25.30
CA LEU A 677 11.36 4.32 -25.37
C LEU A 677 10.00 4.50 -24.70
N ARG A 678 9.90 5.41 -23.76
CA ARG A 678 8.68 5.68 -22.98
C ARG A 678 8.34 7.16 -23.03
N LEU A 679 7.06 7.46 -23.27
CA LEU A 679 6.52 8.81 -23.23
C LEU A 679 5.37 8.82 -22.20
N TYR A 680 5.49 9.69 -21.23
CA TYR A 680 4.52 9.87 -20.17
C TYR A 680 3.74 11.16 -20.39
N ASN A 681 2.45 11.14 -20.04
CA ASN A 681 1.56 12.29 -20.20
C ASN A 681 1.69 12.92 -21.61
N LEU A 682 1.48 12.11 -22.65
CA LEU A 682 1.71 12.49 -24.05
C LEU A 682 0.94 13.76 -24.46
N THR A 683 -0.24 13.96 -23.90
CA THR A 683 -1.13 15.11 -24.15
C THR A 683 -0.67 16.38 -23.40
N ASP A 684 0.32 16.29 -22.53
CA ASP A 684 0.82 17.38 -21.68
C ASP A 684 -0.28 17.99 -20.79
N GLU A 685 -1.12 17.10 -20.25
CA GLU A 685 -2.19 17.48 -19.32
C GLU A 685 -1.61 18.12 -18.04
N VAL A 686 -2.20 19.25 -17.62
CA VAL A 686 -1.89 19.90 -16.35
C VAL A 686 -2.93 19.42 -15.33
N TYR A 687 -2.55 18.54 -14.43
CA TYR A 687 -3.49 17.86 -13.56
C TYR A 687 -3.08 17.91 -12.09
N ALA A 688 -4.08 17.84 -11.22
CA ALA A 688 -3.89 17.76 -9.77
C ALA A 688 -3.71 16.30 -9.35
N ALA A 689 -2.46 15.87 -9.17
CA ALA A 689 -2.16 14.51 -8.70
C ALA A 689 -2.61 14.25 -7.27
N ALA A 690 -2.53 15.28 -6.39
CA ALA A 690 -2.97 15.21 -5.01
C ALA A 690 -3.35 16.61 -4.48
N ARG A 691 -3.90 16.67 -3.28
CA ARG A 691 -4.10 17.89 -2.53
C ARG A 691 -2.76 18.39 -1.98
N GLY A 692 -2.53 19.69 -1.95
CA GLY A 692 -1.40 20.32 -1.30
C GLY A 692 -1.56 20.40 0.24
N GLY A 693 -0.74 21.23 0.88
CA GLY A 693 -0.77 21.41 2.33
C GLY A 693 -2.08 22.00 2.89
N ASN A 694 -2.91 22.59 2.04
CA ASN A 694 -4.23 23.14 2.38
C ASN A 694 -5.24 22.96 1.22
N ALA A 695 -6.50 23.35 1.43
CA ALA A 695 -7.56 23.21 0.42
C ALA A 695 -7.38 24.11 -0.82
N THR A 696 -6.55 25.14 -0.73
CA THR A 696 -6.30 26.13 -1.79
C THR A 696 -4.98 25.88 -2.55
N SER A 697 -4.32 24.75 -2.30
CA SER A 697 -3.13 24.31 -3.01
C SER A 697 -3.27 22.88 -3.53
N ILE A 698 -2.63 22.60 -4.65
CA ILE A 698 -2.62 21.27 -5.29
C ILE A 698 -1.20 20.84 -5.63
N LEU A 699 -0.96 19.54 -5.53
CA LEU A 699 0.24 18.90 -6.06
C LEU A 699 0.00 18.58 -7.53
N LEU A 700 0.72 19.25 -8.40
CA LEU A 700 0.67 18.98 -9.83
C LEU A 700 1.39 17.66 -10.13
N GLY A 701 0.86 16.93 -11.09
CA GLY A 701 1.52 15.76 -11.62
C GLY A 701 2.58 16.11 -12.66
N ARG A 702 3.40 15.11 -13.00
CA ARG A 702 4.49 15.23 -13.96
C ARG A 702 3.99 15.71 -15.33
N PRO A 703 4.65 16.70 -15.98
CA PRO A 703 4.35 17.09 -17.35
C PRO A 703 4.75 16.00 -18.33
N ARG A 704 4.48 16.24 -19.62
CA ARG A 704 4.97 15.34 -20.67
C ARG A 704 6.48 15.14 -20.54
N SER A 705 6.89 13.88 -20.51
CA SER A 705 8.29 13.51 -20.38
C SER A 705 8.62 12.26 -21.19
N VAL A 706 9.89 12.13 -21.54
CA VAL A 706 10.41 11.00 -22.32
C VAL A 706 11.52 10.31 -21.55
N GLU A 707 11.63 8.99 -21.72
CA GLU A 707 12.67 8.18 -21.09
C GLU A 707 13.10 7.06 -22.03
N LEU A 708 14.42 6.83 -22.15
CA LEU A 708 15.02 5.70 -22.86
C LEU A 708 15.67 4.79 -21.84
N VAL A 709 15.26 3.52 -21.82
CA VAL A 709 15.72 2.54 -20.84
C VAL A 709 16.24 1.30 -21.57
N TYR A 710 17.46 0.88 -21.24
CA TYR A 710 18.03 -0.39 -21.67
C TYR A 710 18.08 -1.37 -20.50
N THR A 711 17.53 -2.56 -20.71
CA THR A 711 17.53 -3.65 -19.73
C THR A 711 18.17 -4.89 -20.36
N VAL A 712 19.03 -5.57 -19.61
CA VAL A 712 19.64 -6.84 -20.00
C VAL A 712 19.42 -7.87 -18.92
N VAL A 713 19.13 -9.12 -19.32
CA VAL A 713 18.95 -10.30 -18.46
C VAL A 713 19.94 -11.36 -18.94
N PHE A 714 20.68 -11.97 -18.01
CA PHE A 714 21.73 -12.95 -18.30
C PHE A 714 21.32 -14.36 -17.88
#